data_f448126783a1fb977ee88ac9884e5011
#
_entry.id   f448126783a1fb977ee88ac9884e5011
#
_cell.length_a   1.000
_cell.length_b   1.000
_cell.length_c   1.000
_cell.angle_alpha   90.00
_cell.angle_beta   90.00
_cell.angle_gamma   90.00
#
_symmetry.space_group_name_H-M   'P 1'
#
loop_
_entity.id
_entity.type
_entity.pdbx_description
1 polymer ?
#
loop_
_entity_poly.entity_id
_entity_poly.type
_entity_poly.pdbx_seq_one_letter_code
_entity_poly.pdbx_strand_id
1 'polypeptide(L)'
;MIKKILFSSFFLSFLIGQSVTSFDGSDDYLSTSDTTGTALKGDFTVSGWVFPKAAGTQQIFRNGTFEIQYQGSYHRYFTIYPGVHNTTFGTASINEWHHIAVTRSGTNTYIYVDGSLQNTITSFSSSDFTGTTYVGKDPDYGEFFRGFMDEFAIWNTALDSNAVKQLYNGGTPKTASTVNSSNLRSYWAMDDGSGTSVSNAITSSPGLVLNGATWSTFTQSAKPERLADINSGFNGSSPRNFKEYNGKVYFVANDGNYGDEIWVFDPSDSTTARVTDIWSGSNSGVNWGATLVDYNGKLYFEGYNDTYGAELYSYDGTNVARITDIYSGSSSSYAKSMTILNDTLYFVATNNTYGYEWYSYDGTNIARRTDIRSGASDGVYPWGGIAKVYNSKIYFSGYDDTKGVELFSYDETNGAQLVSDLYSGSTGSYPTSFTLFDNSLYFTGGYSVSSSSAPDVGSDAAGESGSSMSHNSNLIKYDGTTVSLVDMGSSANYFSLFGDSAIYNNKLYLRAYTASNGYELWSYDETNGGQMVADSIYAGSNSSFPSGARVFNDKLYFRATDGSETWGGSGYELWYYDGTGFGRAGDIYQSTNGSYPQNFYATNDALYFSANDGIKGNELYSIKVGDPKPTIASVTSTTGDGTYKIGDGINITVNFSEAVTLSIGGTLTVTLETGATDQIVEITSISNATSASGIYNVMAGDISSDLTVSSVSVTGSITDGTSQVMDNFLVGSNLASSSDLVVDGVLPTIASVKSSSDNATYSTGANINITVNFSEEISISTSGTLTVTLETGTTDREVAITAISNTTIAEGPYTVQSGDSSGDLDIKTIALSSGATLTDGAGNEMSVF
;
A
#
# COMPACT_ATOMS: atom_id res chain seq x y z
N MET A 1 15.96 -32.78 6.29
CA MET A 1 15.39 -31.81 7.27
C MET A 1 15.51 -30.40 6.73
N ILE A 2 15.22 -30.15 5.43
CA ILE A 2 15.37 -28.84 4.73
C ILE A 2 14.09 -28.52 3.90
N LYS A 3 12.91 -28.96 4.31
CA LYS A 3 11.65 -28.73 3.57
C LYS A 3 10.54 -28.06 4.43
N LYS A 4 10.89 -27.34 5.49
CA LYS A 4 9.87 -26.72 6.37
C LYS A 4 10.01 -25.20 6.63
N ILE A 5 10.87 -24.48 5.92
CA ILE A 5 11.13 -23.05 6.17
C ILE A 5 10.68 -22.13 5.01
N LEU A 6 10.07 -22.65 3.95
CA LEU A 6 9.64 -21.82 2.80
C LEU A 6 8.12 -21.69 2.66
N PHE A 7 7.34 -21.79 3.74
CA PHE A 7 5.87 -21.83 3.63
C PHE A 7 5.11 -20.73 4.41
N SER A 8 5.77 -19.72 4.97
CA SER A 8 5.04 -18.69 5.75
C SER A 8 4.83 -17.33 5.05
N SER A 9 5.42 -17.08 3.90
CA SER A 9 5.25 -15.80 3.19
C SER A 9 4.22 -15.82 2.05
N PHE A 10 3.53 -16.93 1.81
CA PHE A 10 2.62 -17.09 0.65
C PHE A 10 1.13 -16.85 0.97
N PHE A 11 0.75 -16.49 2.22
CA PHE A 11 -0.60 -16.78 2.70
C PHE A 11 -1.53 -15.59 2.95
N LEU A 12 -1.19 -14.37 2.54
CA LEU A 12 -2.02 -13.24 2.93
C LEU A 12 -2.48 -12.31 1.81
N SER A 13 -2.23 -12.64 0.55
CA SER A 13 -2.53 -11.74 -0.58
C SER A 13 -4.00 -11.71 -1.03
N PHE A 14 -4.85 -12.63 -0.58
CA PHE A 14 -6.21 -12.75 -1.12
C PHE A 14 -7.24 -11.80 -0.51
N LEU A 15 -7.04 -11.32 0.71
CA LEU A 15 -7.98 -10.39 1.36
C LEU A 15 -7.58 -8.91 1.25
N ILE A 16 -6.38 -8.60 0.76
CA ILE A 16 -5.94 -7.21 0.57
C ILE A 16 -6.67 -6.60 -0.62
N GLY A 17 -7.35 -5.47 -0.38
CA GLY A 17 -8.18 -4.81 -1.38
C GLY A 17 -9.59 -5.37 -1.52
N GLN A 18 -9.95 -6.44 -0.80
CA GLN A 18 -11.32 -6.96 -0.71
C GLN A 18 -12.16 -6.12 0.23
N SER A 19 -13.46 -6.01 -0.08
CA SER A 19 -14.41 -5.48 0.88
C SER A 19 -14.61 -6.47 2.01
N VAL A 20 -14.61 -5.98 3.24
CA VAL A 20 -14.84 -6.76 4.46
C VAL A 20 -15.79 -5.99 5.38
N THR A 21 -16.44 -6.69 6.31
CA THR A 21 -17.23 -6.00 7.32
C THR A 21 -16.35 -5.60 8.51
N SER A 22 -16.40 -4.31 8.87
CA SER A 22 -15.66 -3.69 9.97
C SER A 22 -16.54 -3.45 11.19
N PHE A 23 -15.99 -3.74 12.38
CA PHE A 23 -16.62 -3.61 13.69
C PHE A 23 -15.73 -2.76 14.61
N ASP A 24 -16.32 -1.78 15.32
CA ASP A 24 -15.57 -0.85 16.18
C ASP A 24 -15.36 -1.34 17.62
N GLY A 25 -16.09 -2.40 18.01
CA GLY A 25 -16.00 -2.99 19.34
C GLY A 25 -16.90 -2.33 20.40
N SER A 26 -17.77 -1.39 20.01
CA SER A 26 -18.63 -0.65 20.94
C SER A 26 -20.10 -1.02 20.83
N ASP A 27 -20.67 -1.00 19.62
CA ASP A 27 -22.09 -1.29 19.36
C ASP A 27 -22.35 -1.91 17.97
N ASP A 28 -21.30 -2.17 17.20
CA ASP A 28 -21.35 -2.75 15.87
C ASP A 28 -21.66 -4.25 15.87
N TYR A 29 -22.65 -4.66 15.05
CA TYR A 29 -22.97 -6.07 14.83
C TYR A 29 -23.79 -6.30 13.56
N LEU A 30 -23.87 -7.55 13.14
CA LEU A 30 -24.78 -8.02 12.10
C LEU A 30 -25.85 -8.92 12.73
N SER A 31 -27.06 -8.90 12.18
CA SER A 31 -28.13 -9.77 12.70
C SER A 31 -29.13 -10.21 11.63
N THR A 32 -29.76 -11.37 11.87
CA THR A 32 -30.95 -11.80 11.16
C THR A 32 -31.89 -12.53 12.10
N SER A 33 -33.18 -12.21 12.02
CA SER A 33 -34.25 -12.91 12.75
C SER A 33 -34.74 -14.18 12.05
N ASP A 34 -34.16 -14.54 10.89
CA ASP A 34 -34.47 -15.81 10.22
C ASP A 34 -33.95 -17.00 11.03
N THR A 35 -34.90 -17.71 11.65
CA THR A 35 -34.60 -18.93 12.39
C THR A 35 -34.61 -20.18 11.53
N THR A 36 -34.95 -20.08 10.23
CA THR A 36 -35.09 -21.22 9.33
C THR A 36 -33.80 -21.55 8.62
N GLY A 37 -33.15 -20.56 8.04
CA GLY A 37 -31.88 -20.72 7.32
C GLY A 37 -30.66 -20.77 8.24
N THR A 38 -30.75 -20.19 9.45
CA THR A 38 -29.62 -20.07 10.38
C THR A 38 -29.71 -21.04 11.58
N ALA A 39 -30.81 -21.81 11.74
CA ALA A 39 -30.96 -22.74 12.85
C ALA A 39 -29.91 -23.85 12.81
N LEU A 40 -29.21 -24.05 13.94
CA LEU A 40 -28.24 -25.11 14.13
C LEU A 40 -28.92 -26.36 14.69
N LYS A 41 -29.42 -27.25 13.82
CA LYS A 41 -30.17 -28.46 14.15
C LYS A 41 -29.39 -29.72 13.80
N GLY A 42 -29.43 -30.71 14.71
CA GLY A 42 -28.74 -31.99 14.51
C GLY A 42 -27.23 -31.76 14.27
N ASP A 43 -26.68 -32.36 13.22
CA ASP A 43 -25.30 -32.12 12.80
C ASP A 43 -25.21 -30.81 12.06
N PHE A 44 -24.21 -30.03 12.35
CA PHE A 44 -23.99 -28.72 11.70
C PHE A 44 -22.52 -28.35 11.63
N THR A 45 -22.23 -27.33 10.81
CA THR A 45 -20.95 -26.60 10.80
C THR A 45 -21.21 -25.10 10.73
N VAL A 46 -20.48 -24.33 11.55
CA VAL A 46 -20.35 -22.86 11.42
C VAL A 46 -18.90 -22.56 11.13
N SER A 47 -18.65 -21.74 10.13
CA SER A 47 -17.30 -21.35 9.73
C SER A 47 -17.26 -19.87 9.37
N GLY A 48 -16.11 -19.22 9.56
CA GLY A 48 -15.88 -17.81 9.18
C GLY A 48 -14.44 -17.40 9.36
N TRP A 49 -14.10 -16.26 8.79
CA TRP A 49 -12.80 -15.61 8.96
C TRP A 49 -12.96 -14.40 9.88
N VAL A 50 -12.01 -14.22 10.79
CA VAL A 50 -11.98 -13.13 11.75
C VAL A 50 -10.59 -12.53 11.87
N PHE A 51 -10.53 -11.20 12.00
CA PHE A 51 -9.32 -10.42 12.21
C PHE A 51 -9.49 -9.58 13.47
N PRO A 52 -9.17 -10.11 14.67
CA PRO A 52 -9.33 -9.37 15.92
C PRO A 52 -8.34 -8.21 16.02
N LYS A 53 -8.81 -7.00 16.37
CA LYS A 53 -7.98 -5.80 16.57
C LYS A 53 -7.76 -5.44 18.04
N ALA A 54 -8.43 -6.09 18.94
CA ALA A 54 -8.32 -5.80 20.38
C ALA A 54 -8.24 -7.06 21.21
N ALA A 55 -7.65 -6.92 22.39
CA ALA A 55 -7.71 -7.92 23.46
C ALA A 55 -9.06 -7.82 24.19
N GLY A 56 -9.40 -8.83 25.00
CA GLY A 56 -10.65 -8.89 25.76
C GLY A 56 -11.57 -10.00 25.26
N THR A 57 -12.71 -10.17 25.97
CA THR A 57 -13.77 -11.08 25.52
C THR A 57 -14.57 -10.40 24.43
N GLN A 58 -14.68 -11.04 23.27
CA GLN A 58 -15.36 -10.51 22.10
C GLN A 58 -16.24 -11.58 21.48
N GLN A 59 -17.49 -11.25 21.17
CA GLN A 59 -18.41 -12.18 20.53
C GLN A 59 -18.16 -12.21 19.03
N ILE A 60 -17.96 -13.41 18.47
CA ILE A 60 -17.81 -13.64 17.03
C ILE A 60 -19.15 -14.03 16.40
N PHE A 61 -19.76 -15.09 16.89
CA PHE A 61 -21.00 -15.64 16.34
C PHE A 61 -21.91 -16.12 17.46
N ARG A 62 -23.21 -15.87 17.34
CA ARG A 62 -24.23 -16.37 18.26
C ARG A 62 -25.50 -16.79 17.52
N ASN A 63 -26.05 -17.94 17.87
CA ASN A 63 -27.39 -18.38 17.49
C ASN A 63 -28.08 -19.04 18.67
N GLY A 64 -29.11 -18.41 19.21
CA GLY A 64 -29.73 -18.85 20.47
C GLY A 64 -28.70 -18.83 21.60
N THR A 65 -28.45 -20.04 22.18
CA THR A 65 -27.44 -20.22 23.23
C THR A 65 -26.11 -20.78 22.71
N PHE A 66 -25.94 -20.97 21.41
CA PHE A 66 -24.65 -21.35 20.81
C PHE A 66 -23.83 -20.12 20.53
N GLU A 67 -22.60 -20.13 20.98
CA GLU A 67 -21.68 -19.00 20.86
C GLU A 67 -20.29 -19.44 20.42
N ILE A 68 -19.63 -18.58 19.63
CA ILE A 68 -18.19 -18.62 19.33
C ILE A 68 -17.63 -17.27 19.78
N GLN A 69 -16.67 -17.29 20.69
CA GLN A 69 -16.07 -16.09 21.27
C GLN A 69 -14.56 -16.10 21.10
N TYR A 70 -13.98 -14.89 21.06
CA TYR A 70 -12.56 -14.63 21.19
C TYR A 70 -12.26 -14.17 22.62
N GLN A 71 -11.29 -14.78 23.28
CA GLN A 71 -10.87 -14.50 24.66
C GLN A 71 -9.42 -13.99 24.67
N GLY A 72 -9.24 -12.70 24.85
CA GLY A 72 -7.93 -12.05 24.63
C GLY A 72 -7.21 -11.50 25.86
N SER A 73 -7.71 -11.69 27.11
CA SER A 73 -7.18 -10.98 28.29
C SER A 73 -5.83 -11.47 28.79
N TYR A 74 -5.54 -12.78 28.74
CA TYR A 74 -4.24 -13.36 29.17
C TYR A 74 -3.75 -14.48 28.24
N HIS A 75 -4.69 -15.16 27.58
CA HIS A 75 -4.40 -16.21 26.62
C HIS A 75 -5.29 -15.95 25.41
N ARG A 76 -4.73 -15.66 24.26
CA ARG A 76 -5.44 -15.38 23.03
C ARG A 76 -5.96 -16.71 22.45
N TYR A 77 -7.24 -17.04 22.69
CA TYR A 77 -7.85 -18.27 22.22
C TYR A 77 -9.32 -18.07 21.86
N PHE A 78 -9.89 -19.02 21.12
CA PHE A 78 -11.31 -19.06 20.85
C PHE A 78 -12.03 -19.98 21.87
N THR A 79 -13.29 -19.69 22.16
CA THR A 79 -14.15 -20.53 23.01
C THR A 79 -15.48 -20.76 22.33
N ILE A 80 -16.17 -21.86 22.73
CA ILE A 80 -17.56 -22.12 22.34
C ILE A 80 -18.43 -22.34 23.56
N TYR A 81 -19.75 -22.05 23.47
CA TYR A 81 -20.74 -22.21 24.52
C TYR A 81 -22.00 -22.89 23.92
N PRO A 82 -22.84 -23.67 24.59
CA PRO A 82 -22.95 -23.87 26.03
C PRO A 82 -22.20 -25.11 26.55
N GLY A 83 -21.78 -25.04 27.80
CA GLY A 83 -21.43 -26.23 28.62
C GLY A 83 -19.96 -26.52 28.79
N VAL A 84 -19.05 -25.81 28.19
CA VAL A 84 -17.60 -25.93 28.44
C VAL A 84 -16.97 -24.57 28.60
N HIS A 85 -17.13 -23.97 29.78
CA HIS A 85 -16.29 -22.87 30.21
C HIS A 85 -14.83 -23.35 30.25
N ASN A 86 -13.91 -22.62 29.61
CA ASN A 86 -12.45 -22.81 29.68
C ASN A 86 -11.84 -23.94 28.83
N THR A 87 -12.44 -24.32 27.70
CA THR A 87 -11.62 -25.07 26.73
C THR A 87 -10.99 -24.08 25.76
N THR A 88 -9.70 -23.81 25.98
CA THR A 88 -8.89 -22.98 25.13
C THR A 88 -8.58 -23.69 23.81
N PHE A 89 -8.82 -23.02 22.69
CA PHE A 89 -8.59 -23.59 21.36
C PHE A 89 -7.65 -22.69 20.58
N GLY A 90 -6.45 -23.18 20.33
CA GLY A 90 -5.46 -22.51 19.49
C GLY A 90 -5.01 -21.16 20.04
N THR A 91 -3.86 -20.74 19.63
CA THR A 91 -3.40 -19.35 19.81
C THR A 91 -3.98 -18.51 18.68
N ALA A 92 -4.72 -17.46 19.01
CA ALA A 92 -5.26 -16.51 18.05
C ALA A 92 -4.57 -15.14 18.31
N SER A 93 -3.75 -14.71 17.38
CA SER A 93 -3.10 -13.40 17.43
C SER A 93 -4.09 -12.28 17.08
N ILE A 94 -3.91 -11.09 17.66
CA ILE A 94 -4.56 -9.88 17.18
C ILE A 94 -3.85 -9.37 15.92
N ASN A 95 -4.60 -8.67 15.05
CA ASN A 95 -4.12 -8.14 13.78
C ASN A 95 -3.65 -9.23 12.79
N GLU A 96 -4.25 -10.42 12.90
CA GLU A 96 -4.07 -11.51 11.95
C GLU A 96 -5.43 -12.12 11.60
N TRP A 97 -5.57 -12.60 10.37
CA TRP A 97 -6.72 -13.37 9.96
C TRP A 97 -6.64 -14.79 10.50
N HIS A 98 -7.72 -15.25 11.09
CA HIS A 98 -7.90 -16.62 11.53
C HIS A 98 -9.16 -17.21 10.92
N HIS A 99 -9.05 -18.40 10.37
CA HIS A 99 -10.17 -19.21 9.96
C HIS A 99 -10.66 -20.05 11.13
N ILE A 100 -11.93 -19.93 11.47
CA ILE A 100 -12.56 -20.68 12.55
C ILE A 100 -13.61 -21.59 11.94
N ALA A 101 -13.64 -22.87 12.35
CA ALA A 101 -14.76 -23.74 12.05
C ALA A 101 -15.11 -24.58 13.27
N VAL A 102 -16.41 -24.67 13.57
CA VAL A 102 -16.97 -25.52 14.60
C VAL A 102 -17.93 -26.48 13.93
N THR A 103 -17.67 -27.79 14.04
CA THR A 103 -18.50 -28.82 13.45
C THR A 103 -19.07 -29.75 14.55
N ARG A 104 -20.36 -30.05 14.52
CA ARG A 104 -21.03 -30.97 15.43
C ARG A 104 -21.49 -32.21 14.70
N SER A 105 -21.13 -33.42 15.23
CA SER A 105 -21.62 -34.69 14.77
C SER A 105 -22.14 -35.52 15.99
N GLY A 106 -23.45 -35.60 16.11
CA GLY A 106 -24.11 -36.16 17.30
C GLY A 106 -23.79 -35.36 18.56
N THR A 107 -23.11 -35.97 19.54
CA THR A 107 -22.63 -35.32 20.78
C THR A 107 -21.16 -34.91 20.71
N ASN A 108 -20.48 -35.13 19.58
CA ASN A 108 -19.12 -34.72 19.40
C ASN A 108 -19.07 -33.37 18.67
N THR A 109 -18.27 -32.45 19.18
CA THR A 109 -18.01 -31.18 18.53
C THR A 109 -16.52 -31.03 18.30
N TYR A 110 -16.15 -30.71 17.07
CA TYR A 110 -14.77 -30.55 16.62
C TYR A 110 -14.52 -29.07 16.33
N ILE A 111 -13.42 -28.56 16.84
CA ILE A 111 -13.07 -27.15 16.74
C ILE A 111 -11.76 -27.00 15.98
N TYR A 112 -11.81 -26.23 14.93
CA TYR A 112 -10.68 -25.99 14.04
C TYR A 112 -10.31 -24.52 14.07
N VAL A 113 -9.01 -24.25 14.09
CA VAL A 113 -8.42 -22.94 13.84
C VAL A 113 -7.39 -23.13 12.74
N ASP A 114 -7.43 -22.26 11.74
CA ASP A 114 -6.51 -22.26 10.60
C ASP A 114 -6.39 -23.64 9.93
N GLY A 115 -7.54 -24.25 9.70
CA GLY A 115 -7.68 -25.57 9.07
C GLY A 115 -7.21 -26.77 9.90
N SER A 116 -6.70 -26.54 11.12
CA SER A 116 -6.18 -27.58 12.01
C SER A 116 -7.11 -27.87 13.17
N LEU A 117 -7.39 -29.16 13.43
CA LEU A 117 -8.18 -29.58 14.58
C LEU A 117 -7.44 -29.20 15.88
N GLN A 118 -8.07 -28.36 16.69
CA GLN A 118 -7.53 -27.91 17.97
C GLN A 118 -8.08 -28.71 19.13
N ASN A 119 -9.38 -29.07 19.09
CA ASN A 119 -10.03 -29.81 20.19
C ASN A 119 -11.24 -30.63 19.72
N THR A 120 -11.60 -31.65 20.51
CA THR A 120 -12.78 -32.45 20.35
C THR A 120 -13.53 -32.53 21.68
N ILE A 121 -14.77 -32.08 21.71
CA ILE A 121 -15.66 -32.16 22.88
C ILE A 121 -16.59 -33.34 22.65
N THR A 122 -16.52 -34.37 23.51
CA THR A 122 -17.28 -35.64 23.33
C THR A 122 -18.66 -35.68 24.00
N SER A 123 -19.03 -34.66 24.75
CA SER A 123 -20.31 -34.54 25.46
C SER A 123 -20.96 -33.19 25.30
N PHE A 124 -20.87 -32.62 24.10
CA PHE A 124 -21.55 -31.36 23.77
C PHE A 124 -23.08 -31.55 23.74
N SER A 125 -23.82 -30.46 23.95
CA SER A 125 -25.27 -30.50 23.91
C SER A 125 -25.78 -31.04 22.56
N SER A 126 -26.70 -32.02 22.60
CA SER A 126 -27.40 -32.52 21.40
C SER A 126 -28.62 -31.67 21.05
N SER A 127 -28.93 -30.63 21.84
CA SER A 127 -30.07 -29.73 21.61
C SER A 127 -29.87 -28.91 20.32
N ASP A 128 -30.98 -28.59 19.68
CA ASP A 128 -31.01 -27.65 18.59
C ASP A 128 -30.82 -26.21 19.11
N PHE A 129 -30.07 -25.41 18.41
CA PHE A 129 -29.92 -23.97 18.70
C PHE A 129 -30.74 -23.19 17.68
N THR A 130 -31.69 -22.43 18.17
CA THR A 130 -32.60 -21.60 17.35
C THR A 130 -32.81 -20.26 17.99
N GLY A 131 -32.78 -19.21 17.20
CA GLY A 131 -32.93 -17.83 17.67
C GLY A 131 -32.40 -16.84 16.63
N THR A 132 -32.40 -15.59 17.01
CA THR A 132 -31.74 -14.55 16.22
C THR A 132 -30.26 -14.88 16.10
N THR A 133 -29.73 -14.82 14.87
CA THR A 133 -28.30 -14.93 14.63
C THR A 133 -27.65 -13.55 14.75
N TYR A 134 -26.62 -13.50 15.55
CA TYR A 134 -25.74 -12.32 15.69
C TYR A 134 -24.34 -12.67 15.24
N VAL A 135 -23.71 -11.74 14.53
CA VAL A 135 -22.27 -11.77 14.21
C VAL A 135 -21.70 -10.50 14.80
N GLY A 136 -20.69 -10.62 15.65
CA GLY A 136 -20.03 -9.50 16.30
C GLY A 136 -20.68 -9.02 17.61
N LYS A 137 -21.73 -9.67 18.12
CA LYS A 137 -22.41 -9.23 19.35
C LYS A 137 -22.91 -10.38 20.23
N ASP A 138 -22.72 -10.25 21.54
CA ASP A 138 -23.52 -10.90 22.56
C ASP A 138 -24.61 -9.95 23.09
N PRO A 139 -25.93 -10.24 22.83
CA PRO A 139 -26.99 -9.37 23.29
C PRO A 139 -27.23 -9.41 24.81
N ASP A 140 -26.78 -10.47 25.52
CA ASP A 140 -27.03 -10.66 26.95
C ASP A 140 -25.94 -9.97 27.82
N TYR A 141 -24.70 -9.98 27.36
CA TYR A 141 -23.55 -9.46 28.13
C TYR A 141 -22.95 -8.16 27.55
N GLY A 142 -23.39 -7.72 26.36
CA GLY A 142 -22.90 -6.50 25.73
C GLY A 142 -21.45 -6.62 25.26
N GLU A 143 -21.03 -7.81 24.88
CA GLU A 143 -19.73 -8.09 24.31
C GLU A 143 -19.76 -7.89 22.80
N PHE A 144 -18.93 -6.99 22.30
CA PHE A 144 -18.85 -6.66 20.88
C PHE A 144 -17.49 -7.06 20.30
N PHE A 145 -17.46 -7.40 19.01
CA PHE A 145 -16.24 -7.67 18.28
C PHE A 145 -15.60 -6.38 17.82
N ARG A 146 -14.28 -6.30 17.90
CA ARG A 146 -13.49 -5.22 17.32
C ARG A 146 -12.52 -5.78 16.30
N GLY A 147 -12.71 -5.41 15.01
CA GLY A 147 -11.88 -5.92 13.95
C GLY A 147 -12.63 -6.11 12.64
N PHE A 148 -12.18 -7.05 11.84
CA PHE A 148 -12.83 -7.40 10.58
C PHE A 148 -13.33 -8.83 10.59
N MET A 149 -14.41 -9.08 9.83
CA MET A 149 -14.96 -10.42 9.61
C MET A 149 -15.28 -10.63 8.14
N ASP A 150 -15.21 -11.91 7.72
CA ASP A 150 -15.40 -12.31 6.33
C ASP A 150 -15.82 -13.77 6.19
N GLU A 151 -16.40 -14.16 5.05
CA GLU A 151 -16.66 -15.55 4.63
C GLU A 151 -17.44 -16.40 5.66
N PHE A 152 -18.48 -15.87 6.30
CA PHE A 152 -19.29 -16.65 7.26
C PHE A 152 -20.28 -17.59 6.56
N ALA A 153 -20.32 -18.85 7.02
CA ALA A 153 -21.18 -19.86 6.43
C ALA A 153 -21.69 -20.89 7.44
N ILE A 154 -22.88 -21.44 7.16
CA ILE A 154 -23.55 -22.48 7.97
C ILE A 154 -23.93 -23.65 7.07
N TRP A 155 -23.56 -24.87 7.49
CA TRP A 155 -24.00 -26.14 6.90
C TRP A 155 -24.87 -26.91 7.86
N ASN A 156 -25.84 -27.68 7.35
CA ASN A 156 -26.65 -28.62 8.12
C ASN A 156 -26.03 -30.03 8.17
N THR A 157 -24.73 -30.11 8.19
CA THR A 157 -23.94 -31.32 8.32
C THR A 157 -22.61 -31.00 9.02
N ALA A 158 -22.04 -31.99 9.68
CA ALA A 158 -20.69 -31.89 10.19
C ALA A 158 -19.70 -32.03 9.01
N LEU A 159 -18.99 -30.96 8.68
CA LEU A 159 -17.88 -31.04 7.72
C LEU A 159 -16.72 -31.82 8.34
N ASP A 160 -16.07 -32.66 7.56
CA ASP A 160 -14.86 -33.38 7.99
C ASP A 160 -13.62 -32.47 7.93
N SER A 161 -12.51 -32.98 8.47
CA SER A 161 -11.25 -32.22 8.53
C SER A 161 -10.71 -31.84 7.16
N ASN A 162 -11.01 -32.59 6.09
CA ASN A 162 -10.57 -32.29 4.75
C ASN A 162 -11.39 -31.13 4.16
N ALA A 163 -12.70 -31.12 4.38
CA ALA A 163 -13.57 -30.03 3.98
C ALA A 163 -13.21 -28.72 4.70
N VAL A 164 -12.92 -28.79 6.02
CA VAL A 164 -12.45 -27.61 6.77
C VAL A 164 -11.09 -27.12 6.28
N LYS A 165 -10.16 -28.04 5.96
CA LYS A 165 -8.88 -27.64 5.32
C LYS A 165 -9.07 -26.99 3.95
N GLN A 166 -10.09 -27.44 3.18
CA GLN A 166 -10.42 -26.79 1.91
C GLN A 166 -10.94 -25.37 2.10
N LEU A 167 -11.75 -25.09 3.14
CA LEU A 167 -12.23 -23.74 3.47
C LEU A 167 -11.08 -22.83 3.89
N TYR A 168 -10.18 -23.33 4.72
CA TYR A 168 -8.96 -22.59 5.12
C TYR A 168 -8.03 -22.37 3.95
N ASN A 169 -7.93 -23.34 3.03
CA ASN A 169 -7.13 -23.31 1.80
C ASN A 169 -5.72 -22.73 1.99
N GLY A 170 -5.08 -23.12 3.10
CA GLY A 170 -3.72 -22.68 3.44
C GLY A 170 -3.60 -21.21 3.80
N GLY A 171 -4.64 -20.56 4.30
CA GLY A 171 -4.66 -19.14 4.69
C GLY A 171 -5.33 -18.20 3.68
N THR A 172 -5.81 -18.76 2.56
CA THR A 172 -6.56 -18.03 1.54
C THR A 172 -8.02 -18.44 1.62
N PRO A 173 -8.96 -17.52 1.92
CA PRO A 173 -10.38 -17.86 1.98
C PRO A 173 -10.86 -18.54 0.70
N LYS A 174 -11.61 -19.62 0.86
CA LYS A 174 -12.25 -20.30 -0.25
C LYS A 174 -13.76 -20.13 -0.15
N THR A 175 -14.37 -19.74 -1.26
CA THR A 175 -15.81 -19.55 -1.36
C THR A 175 -16.58 -20.76 -0.81
N ALA A 176 -17.34 -20.56 0.24
CA ALA A 176 -18.02 -21.64 0.98
C ALA A 176 -18.96 -22.47 0.11
N SER A 177 -19.55 -21.89 -0.92
CA SER A 177 -20.42 -22.60 -1.90
C SER A 177 -19.68 -23.66 -2.74
N THR A 178 -18.35 -23.67 -2.74
CA THR A 178 -17.54 -24.69 -3.42
C THR A 178 -17.25 -25.92 -2.56
N VAL A 179 -17.60 -25.87 -1.26
CA VAL A 179 -17.34 -26.95 -0.29
C VAL A 179 -18.65 -27.48 0.25
N ASN A 180 -19.00 -28.74 -0.08
CA ASN A 180 -20.22 -29.43 0.35
C ASN A 180 -21.50 -28.59 0.13
N SER A 181 -21.66 -28.04 -1.07
CA SER A 181 -22.70 -27.07 -1.45
C SER A 181 -24.13 -27.58 -1.22
N SER A 182 -24.38 -28.90 -1.32
CA SER A 182 -25.72 -29.48 -1.12
C SER A 182 -26.24 -29.33 0.32
N ASN A 183 -25.35 -29.21 1.28
CA ASN A 183 -25.64 -29.03 2.70
C ASN A 183 -25.44 -27.63 3.22
N LEU A 184 -25.01 -26.69 2.37
CA LEU A 184 -24.86 -25.28 2.71
C LEU A 184 -26.23 -24.62 2.91
N ARG A 185 -26.44 -23.91 4.01
CA ARG A 185 -27.71 -23.27 4.39
C ARG A 185 -27.65 -21.76 4.30
N SER A 186 -26.59 -21.19 4.75
CA SER A 186 -26.33 -19.75 4.67
C SER A 186 -24.88 -19.50 4.33
N TYR A 187 -24.63 -18.50 3.51
CA TYR A 187 -23.30 -18.05 3.17
C TYR A 187 -23.29 -16.54 2.93
N TRP A 188 -22.54 -15.84 3.73
CA TRP A 188 -22.34 -14.40 3.70
C TRP A 188 -20.87 -14.14 3.38
N ALA A 189 -20.59 -13.81 2.13
CA ALA A 189 -19.25 -13.53 1.66
C ALA A 189 -18.66 -12.22 2.26
N MET A 190 -19.51 -11.32 2.76
CA MET A 190 -19.16 -10.05 3.41
C MET A 190 -18.35 -9.08 2.52
N ASP A 191 -18.49 -9.20 1.22
CA ASP A 191 -17.78 -8.46 0.19
C ASP A 191 -18.68 -7.53 -0.65
N ASP A 192 -19.95 -7.29 -0.25
CA ASP A 192 -20.87 -6.40 -0.98
C ASP A 192 -20.37 -4.95 -1.11
N GLY A 193 -19.49 -4.49 -0.23
CA GLY A 193 -18.79 -3.21 -0.30
C GLY A 193 -19.67 -1.96 -0.11
N SER A 194 -20.99 -2.11 -0.05
CA SER A 194 -21.94 -1.00 0.14
C SER A 194 -23.31 -1.50 0.58
N GLY A 195 -24.17 -0.59 1.05
CA GLY A 195 -25.51 -0.93 1.49
C GLY A 195 -25.62 -1.16 3.00
N THR A 196 -26.81 -1.54 3.46
CA THR A 196 -27.18 -1.71 4.89
C THR A 196 -27.36 -3.18 5.29
N SER A 197 -26.97 -4.11 4.42
CA SER A 197 -27.05 -5.55 4.67
C SER A 197 -25.99 -6.30 3.90
N VAL A 198 -25.54 -7.42 4.48
CA VAL A 198 -24.69 -8.42 3.81
C VAL A 198 -25.61 -9.40 3.07
N SER A 199 -25.36 -9.61 1.79
CA SER A 199 -26.11 -10.53 0.94
C SER A 199 -25.88 -11.99 1.36
N ASN A 200 -26.92 -12.81 1.31
CA ASN A 200 -26.79 -14.26 1.45
C ASN A 200 -26.75 -14.91 0.06
N ALA A 201 -25.65 -15.61 -0.24
CA ALA A 201 -25.49 -16.29 -1.53
C ALA A 201 -26.46 -17.49 -1.72
N ILE A 202 -27.12 -17.93 -0.65
CA ILE A 202 -28.19 -18.94 -0.69
C ILE A 202 -29.53 -18.21 -0.76
N THR A 203 -30.14 -18.18 -1.92
CA THR A 203 -31.34 -17.36 -2.23
C THR A 203 -32.59 -17.65 -1.40
N SER A 204 -32.62 -18.74 -0.67
CA SER A 204 -33.74 -19.10 0.25
C SER A 204 -33.55 -18.56 1.68
N SER A 205 -32.42 -17.96 1.99
CA SER A 205 -32.08 -17.43 3.32
C SER A 205 -31.85 -15.93 3.27
N PRO A 206 -32.28 -15.15 4.27
CA PRO A 206 -32.08 -13.69 4.27
C PRO A 206 -30.62 -13.31 4.49
N GLY A 207 -30.30 -12.09 4.11
CA GLY A 207 -29.05 -11.43 4.45
C GLY A 207 -28.94 -11.08 5.93
N LEU A 208 -27.75 -10.66 6.34
CA LEU A 208 -27.52 -10.07 7.67
C LEU A 208 -27.68 -8.53 7.56
N VAL A 209 -28.44 -7.95 8.47
CA VAL A 209 -28.60 -6.49 8.56
C VAL A 209 -27.43 -5.91 9.33
N LEU A 210 -26.80 -4.86 8.78
CA LEU A 210 -25.77 -4.10 9.47
C LEU A 210 -26.42 -3.20 10.55
N ASN A 211 -25.89 -3.31 11.77
CA ASN A 211 -26.28 -2.49 12.91
C ASN A 211 -25.01 -1.80 13.43
N GLY A 212 -24.71 -0.63 12.90
CA GLY A 212 -23.47 0.10 13.18
C GLY A 212 -22.29 -0.33 12.32
N ALA A 213 -22.06 -1.64 12.14
CA ALA A 213 -20.98 -2.19 11.33
C ALA A 213 -20.91 -1.59 9.92
N THR A 214 -19.70 -1.37 9.42
CA THR A 214 -19.47 -0.65 8.17
C THR A 214 -18.67 -1.51 7.17
N TRP A 215 -18.76 -1.14 5.89
CA TRP A 215 -17.90 -1.70 4.86
C TRP A 215 -16.52 -1.06 4.93
N SER A 216 -15.50 -1.86 4.79
CA SER A 216 -14.11 -1.40 4.75
C SER A 216 -13.35 -2.19 3.68
N THR A 217 -12.43 -1.53 3.01
CA THR A 217 -11.45 -2.25 2.18
C THR A 217 -10.34 -2.73 3.11
N PHE A 218 -10.13 -4.05 3.17
CA PHE A 218 -9.05 -4.58 3.99
C PHE A 218 -7.70 -4.23 3.37
N THR A 219 -6.97 -3.35 4.04
CA THR A 219 -5.56 -3.08 3.74
C THR A 219 -4.74 -3.66 4.88
N GLN A 220 -4.06 -4.76 4.65
CA GLN A 220 -3.16 -5.29 5.66
C GLN A 220 -2.00 -4.32 5.85
N SER A 221 -1.72 -3.95 7.09
CA SER A 221 -0.42 -3.38 7.42
C SER A 221 0.64 -4.42 7.09
N ALA A 222 1.58 -4.08 6.21
CA ALA A 222 2.69 -4.97 5.89
C ALA A 222 3.34 -5.45 7.20
N LYS A 223 3.58 -6.77 7.32
CA LYS A 223 4.22 -7.35 8.51
C LYS A 223 5.71 -7.02 8.52
N PRO A 224 6.30 -6.80 9.71
CA PRO A 224 7.75 -6.74 9.84
C PRO A 224 8.41 -8.03 9.34
N GLU A 225 9.35 -7.90 8.42
CA GLU A 225 10.15 -8.99 7.89
C GLU A 225 11.61 -8.82 8.25
N ARG A 226 12.27 -9.89 8.75
CA ARG A 226 13.72 -9.88 8.93
C ARG A 226 14.41 -10.02 7.58
N LEU A 227 15.21 -9.01 7.19
CA LEU A 227 15.91 -8.97 5.92
C LEU A 227 17.24 -9.72 5.96
N ALA A 228 17.93 -9.71 7.09
CA ALA A 228 19.24 -10.33 7.23
C ALA A 228 19.46 -10.92 8.64
N ASP A 229 20.32 -11.93 8.75
CA ASP A 229 20.93 -12.50 9.96
C ASP A 229 22.43 -12.24 9.83
N ILE A 230 22.83 -10.98 10.12
CA ILE A 230 24.21 -10.49 9.90
C ILE A 230 25.17 -11.10 10.92
N ASN A 231 24.77 -11.11 12.19
CA ASN A 231 25.52 -11.76 13.25
C ASN A 231 24.83 -13.07 13.65
N SER A 232 25.27 -14.17 13.07
CA SER A 232 24.63 -15.47 13.23
C SER A 232 24.51 -15.91 14.69
N GLY A 233 23.33 -16.22 15.16
CA GLY A 233 23.04 -16.67 16.53
C GLY A 233 22.28 -15.63 17.36
N PHE A 234 22.40 -15.71 18.69
CA PHE A 234 21.63 -14.86 19.62
C PHE A 234 22.20 -13.46 19.85
N ASN A 235 23.42 -13.17 19.37
CA ASN A 235 24.10 -11.92 19.70
C ASN A 235 23.55 -10.68 18.98
N GLY A 236 22.99 -10.88 17.79
CA GLY A 236 22.48 -9.81 16.94
C GLY A 236 23.56 -8.86 16.41
N SER A 237 23.27 -8.23 15.29
CA SER A 237 24.19 -7.29 14.61
C SER A 237 23.93 -5.81 14.96
N SER A 238 22.83 -5.50 15.62
CA SER A 238 22.42 -4.16 16.05
C SER A 238 22.47 -3.09 14.96
N PRO A 239 21.72 -3.24 13.85
CA PRO A 239 21.73 -2.30 12.74
C PRO A 239 21.22 -0.92 13.15
N ARG A 240 21.91 0.15 12.72
CA ARG A 240 21.62 1.54 13.11
C ARG A 240 22.17 2.56 12.14
N ASN A 241 21.79 3.83 12.30
CA ASN A 241 22.29 4.97 11.52
C ASN A 241 22.06 4.79 10.02
N PHE A 242 20.83 4.39 9.66
CA PHE A 242 20.45 4.11 8.28
C PHE A 242 20.50 5.35 7.40
N LYS A 243 20.94 5.16 6.16
CA LYS A 243 20.96 6.18 5.11
C LYS A 243 20.80 5.56 3.74
N GLU A 244 19.82 6.04 2.99
CA GLU A 244 19.69 5.70 1.57
C GLU A 244 20.75 6.47 0.75
N TYR A 245 21.44 5.73 -0.13
CA TYR A 245 22.43 6.27 -1.07
C TYR A 245 22.47 5.38 -2.32
N ASN A 246 22.31 6.00 -3.52
CA ASN A 246 22.28 5.30 -4.80
C ASN A 246 21.29 4.12 -4.86
N GLY A 247 20.09 4.30 -4.32
CA GLY A 247 19.02 3.28 -4.33
C GLY A 247 19.26 2.09 -3.41
N LYS A 248 20.29 2.16 -2.53
CA LYS A 248 20.59 1.12 -1.53
C LYS A 248 20.57 1.72 -0.13
N VAL A 249 20.35 0.90 0.89
CA VAL A 249 20.30 1.32 2.28
C VAL A 249 21.59 0.95 2.99
N TYR A 250 22.34 1.96 3.42
CA TYR A 250 23.59 1.82 4.18
C TYR A 250 23.30 1.99 5.66
N PHE A 251 24.01 1.24 6.51
CA PHE A 251 23.85 1.28 7.96
C PHE A 251 25.11 0.76 8.67
N VAL A 252 25.22 1.00 9.96
CA VAL A 252 26.28 0.44 10.81
C VAL A 252 25.76 -0.86 11.41
N ALA A 253 26.54 -1.94 11.34
CA ALA A 253 26.24 -3.22 12.00
C ALA A 253 27.52 -3.99 12.36
N ASN A 254 27.37 -5.00 13.25
CA ASN A 254 28.45 -5.83 13.76
C ASN A 254 28.14 -7.31 13.48
N ASP A 255 29.00 -8.00 12.75
CA ASP A 255 28.82 -9.43 12.44
C ASP A 255 29.51 -10.38 13.44
N GLY A 256 30.05 -9.82 14.51
CA GLY A 256 30.80 -10.56 15.55
C GLY A 256 32.25 -10.88 15.19
N ASN A 257 32.68 -10.61 13.94
CA ASN A 257 34.05 -10.91 13.48
C ASN A 257 34.85 -9.65 13.15
N TYR A 258 34.18 -8.59 12.66
CA TYR A 258 34.85 -7.38 12.14
C TYR A 258 34.48 -6.10 12.92
N GLY A 259 33.80 -6.21 14.07
CA GLY A 259 33.37 -5.04 14.82
C GLY A 259 32.24 -4.29 14.10
N ASP A 260 32.05 -3.03 14.53
CA ASP A 260 31.09 -2.13 13.89
C ASP A 260 31.66 -1.56 12.59
N GLU A 261 31.00 -1.87 11.48
CA GLU A 261 31.38 -1.44 10.14
C GLU A 261 30.16 -0.93 9.36
N ILE A 262 30.39 -0.25 8.21
CA ILE A 262 29.31 0.08 7.29
C ILE A 262 28.88 -1.17 6.51
N TRP A 263 27.60 -1.41 6.51
CA TRP A 263 26.92 -2.44 5.75
C TRP A 263 25.99 -1.82 4.73
N VAL A 264 25.60 -2.58 3.72
CA VAL A 264 24.63 -2.20 2.70
C VAL A 264 23.59 -3.30 2.53
N PHE A 265 22.34 -2.91 2.44
CA PHE A 265 21.24 -3.73 1.94
C PHE A 265 20.85 -3.22 0.56
N ASP A 266 20.81 -4.10 -0.43
CA ASP A 266 20.32 -3.84 -1.78
C ASP A 266 18.87 -4.32 -1.90
N PRO A 267 17.87 -3.43 -1.98
CA PRO A 267 16.48 -3.86 -2.09
C PRO A 267 16.15 -4.52 -3.44
N SER A 268 16.97 -4.31 -4.49
CA SER A 268 16.71 -4.85 -5.82
C SER A 268 16.92 -6.36 -5.93
N ASP A 269 17.81 -6.93 -5.10
CA ASP A 269 18.10 -8.36 -5.06
C ASP A 269 18.02 -8.95 -3.64
N SER A 270 17.64 -8.13 -2.66
CA SER A 270 17.54 -8.48 -1.23
C SER A 270 18.84 -8.99 -0.62
N THR A 271 19.99 -8.53 -1.12
CA THR A 271 21.30 -8.90 -0.60
C THR A 271 21.82 -7.93 0.44
N THR A 272 22.59 -8.46 1.40
CA THR A 272 23.25 -7.67 2.44
C THR A 272 24.74 -7.96 2.43
N ALA A 273 25.58 -6.91 2.45
CA ALA A 273 27.02 -7.04 2.41
C ALA A 273 27.73 -6.01 3.29
N ARG A 274 28.89 -6.39 3.84
CA ARG A 274 29.78 -5.45 4.54
C ARG A 274 30.53 -4.59 3.52
N VAL A 275 30.58 -3.28 3.73
CA VAL A 275 31.20 -2.29 2.83
C VAL A 275 32.59 -1.90 3.30
N THR A 276 32.80 -1.77 4.64
CA THR A 276 34.06 -1.29 5.21
C THR A 276 34.74 -2.33 6.10
N ASP A 277 36.02 -2.15 6.30
CA ASP A 277 36.88 -2.82 7.31
C ASP A 277 38.03 -1.84 7.64
N ILE A 278 37.64 -0.69 8.25
CA ILE A 278 38.53 0.45 8.45
C ILE A 278 39.60 0.13 9.51
N TRP A 279 39.21 -0.54 10.57
CA TRP A 279 40.10 -1.10 11.54
C TRP A 279 40.07 -2.63 11.46
N SER A 280 40.95 -3.18 10.69
CA SER A 280 40.93 -4.58 10.31
C SER A 280 40.81 -5.58 11.48
N GLY A 281 40.01 -6.62 11.30
CA GLY A 281 39.75 -7.64 12.31
C GLY A 281 38.55 -7.32 13.19
N SER A 282 38.53 -7.78 14.43
CA SER A 282 37.35 -7.67 15.31
C SER A 282 37.13 -6.30 15.96
N ASN A 283 37.91 -5.30 15.58
CA ASN A 283 37.76 -3.96 16.10
C ASN A 283 36.74 -3.17 15.28
N SER A 284 36.07 -2.20 15.91
CA SER A 284 35.10 -1.36 15.22
C SER A 284 35.78 -0.25 14.43
N GLY A 285 35.60 -0.25 13.11
CA GLY A 285 36.09 0.80 12.22
C GLY A 285 35.12 1.98 12.09
N VAL A 286 33.91 1.87 12.63
CA VAL A 286 32.89 2.92 12.65
C VAL A 286 32.38 3.07 14.09
N ASN A 287 32.32 4.30 14.59
CA ASN A 287 31.86 4.53 15.96
C ASN A 287 30.34 4.33 16.11
N TRP A 288 29.89 3.99 17.33
CA TRP A 288 28.48 3.73 17.65
C TRP A 288 27.55 4.87 17.25
N GLY A 289 27.94 6.13 17.41
CA GLY A 289 27.14 7.33 17.11
C GLY A 289 27.43 7.95 15.74
N ALA A 290 28.10 7.24 14.82
CA ALA A 290 28.44 7.78 13.51
C ALA A 290 27.17 8.15 12.71
N THR A 291 27.10 9.37 12.19
CA THR A 291 26.06 9.80 11.27
C THR A 291 26.51 9.54 9.84
N LEU A 292 25.61 9.06 8.98
CA LEU A 292 25.84 8.89 7.54
C LEU A 292 25.22 10.06 6.76
N VAL A 293 26.01 10.78 5.97
CA VAL A 293 25.56 11.95 5.19
C VAL A 293 25.94 11.79 3.74
N ASP A 294 24.95 11.92 2.85
CA ASP A 294 25.19 12.03 1.40
C ASP A 294 25.56 13.47 1.07
N TYR A 295 26.74 13.67 0.50
CA TYR A 295 27.24 14.96 0.04
C TYR A 295 28.06 14.79 -1.23
N ASN A 296 27.74 15.57 -2.29
CA ASN A 296 28.44 15.55 -3.59
C ASN A 296 28.61 14.12 -4.16
N GLY A 297 27.57 13.28 -4.05
CA GLY A 297 27.56 11.94 -4.60
C GLY A 297 28.50 10.97 -3.88
N LYS A 298 28.80 11.22 -2.60
CA LYS A 298 29.54 10.31 -1.70
C LYS A 298 28.89 10.27 -0.34
N LEU A 299 29.01 9.13 0.32
CA LEU A 299 28.56 8.92 1.68
C LEU A 299 29.69 9.29 2.65
N TYR A 300 29.48 10.26 3.55
CA TYR A 300 30.44 10.72 4.57
C TYR A 300 30.04 10.19 5.94
N PHE A 301 31.07 9.84 6.75
CA PHE A 301 30.87 9.28 8.08
C PHE A 301 32.16 9.39 8.95
N GLU A 302 32.02 9.22 10.27
CA GLU A 302 33.17 9.09 11.18
C GLU A 302 33.69 7.65 11.10
N GLY A 303 34.93 7.48 10.67
CA GLY A 303 35.64 6.21 10.69
C GLY A 303 36.80 6.24 11.69
N TYR A 304 37.17 5.06 12.23
CA TYR A 304 38.19 4.92 13.29
C TYR A 304 39.21 3.82 12.98
N ASN A 305 40.47 4.10 13.22
CA ASN A 305 41.52 3.07 13.37
C ASN A 305 42.63 3.54 14.35
N ASP A 306 43.48 2.61 14.75
CA ASP A 306 44.55 2.87 15.73
C ASP A 306 45.70 3.75 15.20
N THR A 307 45.76 3.96 13.91
CA THR A 307 46.85 4.76 13.28
C THR A 307 46.48 6.24 13.22
N TYR A 308 45.21 6.55 12.93
CA TYR A 308 44.71 7.90 12.69
C TYR A 308 43.59 8.35 13.66
N GLY A 309 43.19 7.54 14.61
CA GLY A 309 42.07 7.85 15.47
C GLY A 309 40.74 7.92 14.71
N ALA A 310 39.76 8.64 15.27
CA ALA A 310 38.48 8.89 14.68
C ALA A 310 38.51 10.16 13.78
N GLU A 311 38.33 9.99 12.51
CA GLU A 311 38.41 11.04 11.49
C GLU A 311 37.21 11.00 10.52
N LEU A 312 37.08 12.03 9.66
CA LEU A 312 36.09 12.02 8.58
C LEU A 312 36.54 11.12 7.44
N TYR A 313 35.67 10.19 7.05
CA TYR A 313 35.84 9.31 5.90
C TYR A 313 34.73 9.53 4.87
N SER A 314 34.99 9.10 3.64
CA SER A 314 33.97 9.02 2.59
C SER A 314 33.98 7.67 1.88
N TYR A 315 32.81 7.32 1.32
CA TYR A 315 32.61 6.18 0.42
C TYR A 315 31.97 6.67 -0.88
N ASP A 316 32.55 6.33 -2.04
CA ASP A 316 32.09 6.79 -3.36
C ASP A 316 31.25 5.76 -4.13
N GLY A 317 30.82 4.70 -3.46
CA GLY A 317 30.13 3.57 -4.06
C GLY A 317 31.08 2.38 -4.37
N THR A 318 32.41 2.60 -4.29
CA THR A 318 33.43 1.58 -4.58
C THR A 318 34.57 1.65 -3.58
N ASN A 319 35.08 2.84 -3.27
CA ASN A 319 36.26 3.02 -2.45
C ASN A 319 35.96 3.81 -1.19
N VAL A 320 36.62 3.42 -0.10
CA VAL A 320 36.63 4.16 1.16
C VAL A 320 37.88 5.02 1.22
N ALA A 321 37.72 6.30 1.57
CA ALA A 321 38.85 7.22 1.70
C ALA A 321 38.77 8.05 2.98
N ARG A 322 39.87 8.18 3.73
CA ARG A 322 40.00 9.14 4.83
C ARG A 322 40.14 10.55 4.27
N ILE A 323 39.33 11.47 4.73
CA ILE A 323 39.27 12.86 4.26
C ILE A 323 40.09 13.78 5.16
N THR A 324 40.10 13.52 6.48
CA THR A 324 40.75 14.40 7.46
C THR A 324 41.84 13.70 8.26
N ASP A 325 42.73 14.47 8.85
CA ASP A 325 43.67 14.17 9.90
C ASP A 325 43.81 15.42 10.79
N ILE A 326 42.65 15.88 11.32
CA ILE A 326 42.58 17.16 12.06
C ILE A 326 43.34 17.08 13.37
N TYR A 327 43.27 15.94 14.06
CA TYR A 327 44.14 15.66 15.21
C TYR A 327 45.16 14.61 14.78
N SER A 328 46.30 15.09 14.26
CA SER A 328 47.27 14.27 13.57
C SER A 328 47.80 13.07 14.40
N GLY A 329 47.97 11.93 13.75
CA GLY A 329 48.38 10.67 14.31
C GLY A 329 47.24 9.85 14.86
N SER A 330 47.47 9.08 15.95
CA SER A 330 46.49 8.16 16.53
C SER A 330 45.42 8.83 17.42
N SER A 331 45.48 10.14 17.56
CA SER A 331 44.47 10.91 18.28
C SER A 331 43.23 11.14 17.45
N SER A 332 42.07 11.28 18.06
CA SER A 332 40.79 11.36 17.36
C SER A 332 40.27 12.79 17.26
N SER A 333 39.87 13.21 16.08
CA SER A 333 39.15 14.48 15.87
C SER A 333 37.63 14.37 16.07
N TYR A 334 37.07 13.17 16.03
CA TYR A 334 35.63 12.91 16.22
C TYR A 334 34.73 13.76 15.34
N ALA A 335 34.69 13.48 14.03
CA ALA A 335 33.83 14.16 13.06
C ALA A 335 32.34 13.85 13.28
N LYS A 336 31.65 14.71 14.05
CA LYS A 336 30.25 14.51 14.49
C LYS A 336 29.31 15.57 13.97
N SER A 337 28.02 15.40 14.21
CA SER A 337 26.95 16.39 13.92
C SER A 337 27.01 16.95 12.51
N MET A 338 27.20 16.08 11.52
CA MET A 338 27.33 16.46 10.11
C MET A 338 26.04 17.07 9.58
N THR A 339 26.16 18.22 8.87
CA THR A 339 25.03 18.88 8.18
C THR A 339 25.52 19.60 6.93
N ILE A 340 24.60 19.92 6.02
CA ILE A 340 24.93 20.63 4.79
C ILE A 340 24.30 22.02 4.83
N LEU A 341 25.11 23.04 4.58
CA LEU A 341 24.68 24.42 4.42
C LEU A 341 25.36 25.02 3.18
N ASN A 342 24.56 25.59 2.25
CA ASN A 342 25.06 26.25 1.05
C ASN A 342 26.08 25.40 0.29
N ASP A 343 25.72 24.15 -0.05
CA ASP A 343 26.58 23.21 -0.80
C ASP A 343 27.94 22.90 -0.12
N THR A 344 28.02 23.06 1.16
CA THR A 344 29.22 22.77 1.96
C THR A 344 28.87 21.83 3.11
N LEU A 345 29.67 20.79 3.31
CA LEU A 345 29.54 19.87 4.44
C LEU A 345 30.15 20.50 5.68
N TYR A 346 29.37 20.68 6.73
CA TYR A 346 29.81 21.11 8.05
C TYR A 346 29.79 19.94 9.03
N PHE A 347 30.76 19.89 9.91
CA PHE A 347 30.88 18.89 10.95
C PHE A 347 31.59 19.45 12.18
N VAL A 348 31.35 18.88 13.35
CA VAL A 348 32.02 19.24 14.59
C VAL A 348 33.24 18.35 14.78
N ALA A 349 34.40 18.94 15.06
CA ALA A 349 35.63 18.21 15.31
C ALA A 349 36.52 18.93 16.35
N THR A 350 37.49 18.20 16.93
CA THR A 350 38.41 18.70 17.95
C THR A 350 39.86 18.37 17.63
N ASN A 351 40.78 19.08 18.24
CA ASN A 351 42.20 18.72 18.31
C ASN A 351 42.81 19.26 19.63
N ASN A 352 44.11 19.05 19.89
CA ASN A 352 44.78 19.47 21.12
C ASN A 352 44.90 21.00 21.29
N THR A 353 44.66 21.78 20.25
CA THR A 353 44.77 23.25 20.32
C THR A 353 43.40 23.89 20.48
N TYR A 354 42.37 23.28 19.89
CA TYR A 354 41.00 23.76 19.88
C TYR A 354 40.10 22.64 20.37
N GLY A 355 39.16 22.93 21.23
CA GLY A 355 38.09 22.02 21.65
C GLY A 355 37.16 21.70 20.48
N TYR A 356 35.97 21.16 20.79
CA TYR A 356 34.98 20.89 19.74
C TYR A 356 34.50 22.20 19.12
N GLU A 357 34.77 22.34 17.79
CA GLU A 357 34.42 23.50 16.97
C GLU A 357 33.80 23.06 15.65
N TRP A 358 33.12 23.95 14.93
CA TRP A 358 32.63 23.71 13.60
C TRP A 358 33.76 23.78 12.58
N TYR A 359 33.85 22.75 11.74
CA TYR A 359 34.68 22.67 10.55
C TYR A 359 33.79 22.58 9.31
N SER A 360 34.32 22.95 8.16
CA SER A 360 33.67 22.79 6.86
C SER A 360 34.55 22.04 5.89
N TYR A 361 33.92 21.34 4.96
CA TYR A 361 34.54 20.68 3.83
C TYR A 361 33.76 21.02 2.55
N ASP A 362 34.41 21.66 1.57
CA ASP A 362 33.83 22.12 0.30
C ASP A 362 33.98 21.07 -0.84
N GLY A 363 34.42 19.86 -0.54
CA GLY A 363 34.77 18.81 -1.50
C GLY A 363 36.29 18.76 -1.79
N THR A 364 37.06 19.77 -1.37
CA THR A 364 38.51 19.88 -1.59
C THR A 364 39.24 20.35 -0.33
N ASN A 365 38.77 21.42 0.30
CA ASN A 365 39.44 22.08 1.40
C ASN A 365 38.69 21.91 2.71
N ILE A 366 39.45 21.76 3.79
CA ILE A 366 38.94 21.68 5.16
C ILE A 366 39.30 23.01 5.86
N ALA A 367 38.34 23.61 6.52
CA ALA A 367 38.57 24.84 7.27
C ALA A 367 37.82 24.81 8.61
N ARG A 368 38.50 25.19 9.72
CA ARG A 368 37.81 25.49 11.00
C ARG A 368 37.00 26.79 10.85
N ARG A 369 35.78 26.80 11.26
CA ARG A 369 34.82 27.89 11.07
C ARG A 369 34.50 28.67 12.34
N THR A 370 34.68 28.00 13.51
CA THR A 370 34.40 28.65 14.78
C THR A 370 35.57 28.52 15.75
N ASP A 371 35.61 29.38 16.73
CA ASP A 371 36.46 29.37 17.92
C ASP A 371 35.65 30.07 19.02
N ILE A 372 34.54 29.43 19.41
CA ILE A 372 33.55 30.05 20.32
C ILE A 372 34.16 30.27 21.69
N ARG A 373 34.95 29.29 22.18
CA ARG A 373 35.73 29.39 23.35
C ARG A 373 37.21 29.24 22.98
N SER A 374 37.98 30.30 23.17
CA SER A 374 39.36 30.30 22.71
C SER A 374 40.24 29.25 23.37
N GLY A 375 41.10 28.59 22.57
CA GLY A 375 42.02 27.55 23.03
C GLY A 375 41.38 26.15 23.05
N ALA A 376 41.85 25.29 23.94
CA ALA A 376 41.45 23.87 24.00
C ALA A 376 40.08 23.60 24.66
N SER A 377 39.32 24.64 24.96
CA SER A 377 37.97 24.50 25.53
C SER A 377 36.94 24.30 24.44
N ASP A 378 35.95 23.43 24.66
CA ASP A 378 34.89 23.16 23.71
C ASP A 378 33.99 24.39 23.52
N GLY A 379 33.83 24.83 22.26
CA GLY A 379 32.91 25.88 21.88
C GLY A 379 31.55 25.32 21.43
N VAL A 380 31.52 24.12 20.86
CA VAL A 380 30.30 23.39 20.50
C VAL A 380 30.09 22.26 21.51
N TYR A 381 28.85 22.07 21.98
CA TYR A 381 28.48 20.96 22.84
C TYR A 381 28.25 19.70 21.98
N PRO A 382 29.21 18.76 21.92
CA PRO A 382 29.18 17.66 20.94
C PRO A 382 28.13 16.59 21.26
N TRP A 383 27.51 16.66 22.43
CA TRP A 383 26.49 15.73 22.93
C TRP A 383 25.07 16.31 22.84
N GLY A 384 24.90 17.54 22.32
CA GLY A 384 23.63 18.26 22.22
C GLY A 384 22.69 17.78 21.09
N GLY A 385 23.00 16.64 20.44
CA GLY A 385 22.24 16.14 19.31
C GLY A 385 22.72 16.70 17.96
N ILE A 386 22.00 16.32 16.90
CA ILE A 386 22.33 16.75 15.53
C ILE A 386 21.88 18.21 15.36
N ALA A 387 22.79 19.05 14.87
CA ALA A 387 22.49 20.44 14.52
C ALA A 387 21.47 20.53 13.38
N LYS A 388 20.73 21.63 13.31
CA LYS A 388 19.67 21.83 12.32
C LYS A 388 19.92 23.09 11.50
N VAL A 389 19.78 22.97 10.17
CA VAL A 389 19.76 24.12 9.29
C VAL A 389 18.36 24.72 9.24
N TYR A 390 18.26 26.02 9.55
CA TYR A 390 17.03 26.80 9.47
C TYR A 390 17.36 28.23 9.04
N ASN A 391 16.59 28.80 8.11
CA ASN A 391 16.79 30.16 7.58
C ASN A 391 18.26 30.44 7.18
N SER A 392 18.89 29.50 6.44
CA SER A 392 20.29 29.58 5.98
C SER A 392 21.33 29.73 7.10
N LYS A 393 21.07 29.18 8.28
CA LYS A 393 21.99 29.10 9.42
C LYS A 393 21.97 27.71 10.04
N ILE A 394 23.07 27.30 10.64
CA ILE A 394 23.17 26.07 11.45
C ILE A 394 22.83 26.44 12.91
N TYR A 395 21.85 25.80 13.50
CA TYR A 395 21.49 25.95 14.92
C TYR A 395 21.97 24.74 15.71
N PHE A 396 22.56 24.99 16.86
CA PHE A 396 23.23 23.99 17.68
C PHE A 396 23.35 24.41 19.14
N SER A 397 23.78 23.48 20.01
CA SER A 397 24.14 23.74 21.39
C SER A 397 25.59 24.20 21.46
N GLY A 398 25.83 25.42 21.91
CA GLY A 398 27.16 26.02 22.05
C GLY A 398 27.44 26.43 23.48
N TYR A 399 28.71 26.47 23.85
CA TYR A 399 29.18 26.92 25.17
C TYR A 399 29.37 28.43 25.24
N ASP A 400 28.89 29.05 26.33
CA ASP A 400 29.24 30.40 26.75
C ASP A 400 29.81 30.32 28.15
N ASP A 401 30.96 30.97 28.40
CA ASP A 401 31.67 30.90 29.69
C ASP A 401 30.86 31.47 30.86
N THR A 402 29.86 32.30 30.57
CA THR A 402 29.04 32.99 31.58
C THR A 402 27.63 32.43 31.67
N LYS A 403 27.15 31.77 30.62
CA LYS A 403 25.76 31.34 30.48
C LYS A 403 25.59 29.84 30.39
N GLY A 404 26.69 29.07 30.29
CA GLY A 404 26.67 27.63 30.13
C GLY A 404 26.40 27.21 28.69
N VAL A 405 25.67 26.10 28.49
CA VAL A 405 25.34 25.56 27.18
C VAL A 405 23.98 26.13 26.71
N GLU A 406 24.01 26.93 25.66
CA GLU A 406 22.84 27.67 25.18
C GLU A 406 22.60 27.45 23.66
N LEU A 407 21.49 28.01 23.14
CA LEU A 407 21.18 27.97 21.72
C LEU A 407 22.08 28.96 20.96
N PHE A 408 22.87 28.43 20.04
CA PHE A 408 23.71 29.18 19.11
C PHE A 408 23.25 28.99 17.68
N SER A 409 23.61 29.96 16.83
CA SER A 409 23.50 29.83 15.37
C SER A 409 24.85 30.14 14.71
N TYR A 410 25.09 29.56 13.53
CA TYR A 410 26.24 29.87 12.70
C TYR A 410 25.80 30.19 11.28
N ASP A 411 26.33 31.27 10.70
CA ASP A 411 26.34 31.53 9.27
C ASP A 411 27.72 32.05 8.84
N GLU A 412 28.02 32.00 7.52
CA GLU A 412 29.33 32.36 7.01
C GLU A 412 29.63 33.89 7.11
N THR A 413 28.61 34.73 7.22
CA THR A 413 28.76 36.18 7.29
C THR A 413 29.04 36.68 8.70
N ASN A 414 28.34 36.12 9.68
CA ASN A 414 28.35 36.60 11.05
C ASN A 414 29.16 35.67 12.02
N GLY A 415 29.52 34.47 11.54
CA GLY A 415 30.13 33.45 12.41
C GLY A 415 29.14 32.88 13.43
N ALA A 416 29.66 32.33 14.52
CA ALA A 416 28.83 31.81 15.60
C ALA A 416 28.24 32.93 16.44
N GLN A 417 26.93 32.88 16.71
CA GLN A 417 26.19 33.87 17.50
C GLN A 417 25.32 33.16 18.55
N LEU A 418 25.35 33.64 19.79
CA LEU A 418 24.36 33.26 20.82
C LEU A 418 22.98 33.75 20.37
N VAL A 419 22.02 32.85 20.24
CA VAL A 419 20.63 33.21 19.88
C VAL A 419 19.82 33.63 21.10
N SER A 420 19.94 32.89 22.20
CA SER A 420 19.20 33.19 23.43
C SER A 420 19.87 32.56 24.63
N ASP A 421 19.83 33.28 25.77
CA ASP A 421 20.12 32.79 27.12
C ASP A 421 18.81 32.26 27.73
N LEU A 422 18.54 30.96 27.45
CA LEU A 422 17.26 30.34 27.79
C LEU A 422 17.14 30.02 29.29
N TYR A 423 18.26 29.76 29.93
CA TYR A 423 18.35 29.46 31.37
C TYR A 423 19.39 30.38 32.00
N SER A 424 18.91 31.43 32.63
CA SER A 424 19.78 32.49 33.12
C SER A 424 20.84 31.98 34.11
N GLY A 425 22.10 32.36 33.91
CA GLY A 425 23.26 32.00 34.73
C GLY A 425 24.13 30.94 34.05
N SER A 426 25.14 30.45 34.76
CA SER A 426 26.19 29.56 34.22
C SER A 426 25.77 28.11 34.05
N THR A 427 24.52 27.75 34.37
CA THR A 427 24.05 26.35 34.34
C THR A 427 23.76 25.86 32.91
N GLY A 428 23.24 26.75 32.07
CA GLY A 428 22.88 26.44 30.66
C GLY A 428 21.55 25.70 30.47
N SER A 429 20.99 25.82 29.32
CA SER A 429 19.69 25.24 28.90
C SER A 429 19.81 23.89 28.20
N TYR A 430 20.99 23.55 27.66
CA TYR A 430 21.27 22.30 26.95
C TYR A 430 20.24 22.01 25.84
N PRO A 431 20.09 22.87 24.82
CA PRO A 431 19.14 22.64 23.72
C PRO A 431 19.45 21.33 22.96
N THR A 432 18.44 20.52 22.68
CA THR A 432 18.62 19.24 21.99
C THR A 432 17.39 18.87 21.17
N SER A 433 17.51 17.85 20.30
CA SER A 433 16.40 17.30 19.50
C SER A 433 15.76 18.33 18.56
N PHE A 434 16.57 19.08 17.83
CA PHE A 434 16.12 20.12 16.90
C PHE A 434 15.21 19.57 15.78
N THR A 435 14.06 20.20 15.61
CA THR A 435 13.01 19.78 14.66
C THR A 435 12.43 21.00 13.94
N LEU A 436 12.24 20.94 12.64
CA LEU A 436 11.53 21.96 11.88
C LEU A 436 10.06 21.60 11.73
N PHE A 437 9.18 22.50 12.18
CA PHE A 437 7.74 22.35 12.03
C PHE A 437 7.11 23.73 11.81
N ASP A 438 6.17 23.83 10.89
CA ASP A 438 5.42 25.04 10.58
C ASP A 438 6.32 26.30 10.52
N ASN A 439 7.35 26.24 9.69
CA ASN A 439 8.34 27.30 9.46
C ASN A 439 9.01 27.83 10.74
N SER A 440 9.14 27.02 11.79
CA SER A 440 9.80 27.34 13.05
C SER A 440 10.72 26.19 13.50
N LEU A 441 11.72 26.53 14.30
CA LEU A 441 12.62 25.54 14.90
C LEU A 441 12.11 25.18 16.31
N TYR A 442 11.82 23.93 16.53
CA TYR A 442 11.44 23.36 17.82
C TYR A 442 12.58 22.55 18.41
N PHE A 443 12.74 22.60 19.71
CA PHE A 443 13.78 21.83 20.44
C PHE A 443 13.38 21.65 21.91
N THR A 444 14.06 20.76 22.59
CA THR A 444 13.89 20.57 24.04
C THR A 444 15.08 21.15 24.80
N GLY A 445 14.83 21.67 26.00
CA GLY A 445 15.87 22.27 26.85
C GLY A 445 15.35 22.82 28.16
N GLY A 446 16.27 23.25 29.04
CA GLY A 446 15.94 24.05 30.23
C GLY A 446 15.45 25.45 29.87
N TYR A 447 14.47 25.97 30.59
CA TYR A 447 13.98 27.33 30.41
C TYR A 447 13.67 27.92 31.80
N SER A 448 14.28 29.05 32.14
CA SER A 448 13.99 29.74 33.40
C SER A 448 13.03 30.92 33.17
N VAL A 449 11.81 30.79 33.71
CA VAL A 449 10.95 31.94 33.90
C VAL A 449 11.24 32.53 35.28
N SER A 450 11.47 33.83 35.36
CA SER A 450 11.58 34.56 36.60
C SER A 450 10.20 34.67 37.26
N SER A 451 9.70 33.57 37.86
CA SER A 451 8.57 33.61 38.77
C SER A 451 8.53 32.35 39.62
N SER A 452 8.40 32.58 40.92
CA SER A 452 8.38 31.64 42.00
C SER A 452 7.15 30.75 42.03
N SER A 453 7.02 29.76 41.16
CA SER A 453 6.07 28.65 41.28
C SER A 453 6.37 27.54 40.27
N ALA A 454 7.51 26.86 40.42
CA ALA A 454 7.63 25.52 39.83
C ALA A 454 7.31 24.49 40.93
N PRO A 455 6.42 23.51 40.71
CA PRO A 455 6.28 22.42 41.65
C PRO A 455 7.51 21.53 41.60
N ASP A 456 8.05 21.27 42.79
CA ASP A 456 9.14 20.34 43.07
C ASP A 456 8.62 18.93 42.75
N VAL A 457 9.06 18.34 41.64
CA VAL A 457 8.72 16.98 41.29
C VAL A 457 9.88 16.06 41.67
N GLY A 458 9.60 15.19 42.65
CA GLY A 458 10.50 14.26 43.29
C GLY A 458 11.33 13.38 42.35
N SER A 459 12.46 12.99 42.85
CA SER A 459 13.51 12.18 42.26
C SER A 459 13.12 10.69 42.15
N ASP A 460 12.26 10.29 41.20
CA ASP A 460 12.03 8.87 40.96
C ASP A 460 11.92 8.55 39.43
N ALA A 461 13.05 8.59 38.76
CA ALA A 461 13.21 7.93 37.45
C ALA A 461 14.58 7.22 37.44
N ALA A 462 14.66 6.14 38.21
CA ALA A 462 15.77 5.20 38.13
C ALA A 462 15.45 4.15 37.07
N GLY A 463 16.11 4.22 35.90
CA GLY A 463 15.95 3.18 34.87
C GLY A 463 16.79 3.31 33.63
N GLU A 464 17.48 4.43 33.37
CA GLU A 464 18.45 4.48 32.27
C GLU A 464 19.80 5.00 32.80
N SER A 465 20.81 4.13 32.78
CA SER A 465 22.18 4.43 33.22
C SER A 465 22.87 5.36 32.23
N GLY A 466 22.93 6.65 32.57
CA GLY A 466 23.72 7.62 31.82
C GLY A 466 23.45 9.06 32.23
N SER A 467 24.15 9.47 33.31
CA SER A 467 24.31 10.85 33.81
C SER A 467 23.03 11.61 34.23
N SER A 468 22.94 11.84 35.53
CA SER A 468 22.02 12.74 36.21
C SER A 468 22.04 14.15 35.61
N MET A 469 20.99 14.54 34.85
CA MET A 469 20.63 15.93 34.66
C MET A 469 19.14 16.09 34.93
N SER A 470 18.80 16.51 36.14
CA SER A 470 17.45 16.94 36.49
C SER A 470 17.25 18.38 36.00
N HIS A 471 17.08 18.55 34.71
CA HIS A 471 16.54 19.76 34.08
C HIS A 471 15.23 19.38 33.40
N ASN A 472 14.13 20.01 33.83
CA ASN A 472 12.84 19.88 33.19
C ASN A 472 12.99 20.18 31.70
N SER A 473 12.88 19.16 30.83
CA SER A 473 12.94 19.35 29.40
C SER A 473 11.63 20.02 28.94
N ASN A 474 11.69 21.31 28.68
CA ASN A 474 10.58 22.05 28.09
C ASN A 474 10.62 21.92 26.58
N LEU A 475 9.45 21.99 25.94
CA LEU A 475 9.34 22.19 24.50
C LEU A 475 9.43 23.69 24.19
N ILE A 476 10.39 24.07 23.35
CA ILE A 476 10.74 25.45 23.05
C ILE A 476 10.63 25.65 21.53
N LYS A 477 10.08 26.79 21.14
CA LYS A 477 9.95 27.25 19.74
C LYS A 477 10.83 28.47 19.50
N TYR A 478 11.50 28.49 18.34
CA TYR A 478 12.17 29.67 17.80
C TYR A 478 11.60 29.97 16.39
N ASP A 479 11.00 31.13 16.19
CA ASP A 479 10.33 31.53 14.95
C ASP A 479 11.27 32.25 13.96
N GLY A 480 12.56 32.32 14.26
CA GLY A 480 13.56 33.09 13.49
C GLY A 480 13.87 34.46 14.11
N THR A 481 13.09 34.91 15.09
CA THR A 481 13.25 36.20 15.79
C THR A 481 13.13 36.06 17.31
N THR A 482 12.17 35.31 17.78
CA THR A 482 11.82 35.16 19.20
C THR A 482 11.86 33.71 19.64
N VAL A 483 12.34 33.47 20.85
CA VAL A 483 12.27 32.17 21.51
C VAL A 483 11.12 32.20 22.53
N SER A 484 10.29 31.16 22.52
CA SER A 484 9.13 31.03 23.41
C SER A 484 8.92 29.58 23.87
N LEU A 485 8.32 29.43 25.03
CA LEU A 485 7.80 28.11 25.48
C LEU A 485 6.58 27.75 24.66
N VAL A 486 6.48 26.47 24.32
CA VAL A 486 5.29 25.91 23.68
C VAL A 486 4.28 25.51 24.76
N ASP A 487 3.03 25.94 24.62
CA ASP A 487 1.95 25.54 25.51
C ASP A 487 1.48 24.11 25.19
N MET A 488 1.83 23.19 26.04
CA MET A 488 1.45 21.78 25.97
C MET A 488 0.32 21.41 26.96
N GLY A 489 -0.32 22.42 27.55
CA GLY A 489 -1.29 22.23 28.63
C GLY A 489 -0.65 22.13 30.02
N SER A 490 -1.38 22.49 31.07
CA SER A 490 -0.85 22.71 32.42
C SER A 490 -0.39 21.45 33.17
N SER A 491 -0.66 20.25 32.65
CA SER A 491 -0.32 18.97 33.28
C SER A 491 0.84 18.21 32.60
N ALA A 492 1.20 18.61 31.36
CA ALA A 492 2.25 17.92 30.60
C ALA A 492 3.65 18.47 30.93
N ASN A 493 4.61 17.57 31.08
CA ASN A 493 6.03 17.89 31.32
C ASN A 493 6.95 16.79 30.76
N TYR A 494 8.28 16.95 30.89
CA TYR A 494 9.29 16.00 30.40
C TYR A 494 9.11 15.62 28.92
N PHE A 495 9.26 16.58 28.03
CA PHE A 495 9.07 16.43 26.60
C PHE A 495 10.28 15.78 25.91
N SER A 496 10.02 14.89 24.94
CA SER A 496 11.04 14.33 24.08
C SER A 496 10.55 14.33 22.63
N LEU A 497 11.21 15.12 21.77
CA LEU A 497 10.93 15.17 20.33
C LEU A 497 11.50 13.93 19.64
N PHE A 498 10.78 13.44 18.63
CA PHE A 498 11.19 12.35 17.75
C PHE A 498 11.91 12.84 16.48
N GLY A 499 12.05 14.15 16.32
CA GLY A 499 12.63 14.79 15.14
C GLY A 499 11.62 15.01 13.99
N ASP A 500 12.10 15.51 12.85
CA ASP A 500 11.27 15.83 11.67
C ASP A 500 10.49 14.60 11.14
N SER A 501 10.95 13.43 11.43
CA SER A 501 10.34 12.16 11.02
C SER A 501 8.99 11.87 11.67
N ALA A 502 8.62 12.61 12.69
CA ALA A 502 7.37 12.49 13.44
C ALA A 502 6.38 13.64 13.15
N ILE A 503 6.48 14.28 12.00
CA ILE A 503 5.47 15.23 11.51
C ILE A 503 4.46 14.44 10.66
N TYR A 504 3.22 14.34 11.17
CA TYR A 504 2.18 13.55 10.53
C TYR A 504 0.86 14.32 10.55
N ASN A 505 0.14 14.35 9.41
CA ASN A 505 -1.12 15.09 9.27
C ASN A 505 -1.02 16.55 9.79
N ASN A 506 0.06 17.25 9.43
CA ASN A 506 0.35 18.63 9.82
C ASN A 506 0.41 18.85 11.34
N LYS A 507 0.82 17.84 12.10
CA LYS A 507 1.07 17.90 13.55
C LYS A 507 2.44 17.38 13.90
N LEU A 508 3.07 17.99 14.91
CA LEU A 508 4.33 17.51 15.48
C LEU A 508 4.02 16.50 16.60
N TYR A 509 4.52 15.28 16.46
CA TYR A 509 4.35 14.22 17.47
C TYR A 509 5.57 14.11 18.36
N LEU A 510 5.33 13.86 19.63
CA LEU A 510 6.35 13.79 20.67
C LEU A 510 5.88 12.93 21.84
N ARG A 511 6.82 12.60 22.73
CA ARG A 511 6.51 11.98 24.03
C ARG A 511 6.40 13.07 25.10
N ALA A 512 5.38 13.00 25.94
CA ALA A 512 5.26 13.84 27.13
C ALA A 512 4.73 13.02 28.30
N TYR A 513 5.02 13.49 29.52
CA TYR A 513 4.60 12.88 30.77
C TYR A 513 3.49 13.68 31.44
N THR A 514 2.53 12.97 32.01
CA THR A 514 1.58 13.52 32.99
C THR A 514 1.50 12.60 34.21
N ALA A 515 1.21 13.14 35.40
CA ALA A 515 1.07 12.33 36.60
C ALA A 515 -0.12 11.35 36.57
N SER A 516 -1.13 11.64 35.76
CA SER A 516 -2.35 10.81 35.61
C SER A 516 -2.18 9.67 34.56
N ASN A 517 -1.35 9.89 33.53
CA ASN A 517 -1.28 9.00 32.37
C ASN A 517 0.12 8.46 32.05
N GLY A 518 1.15 8.86 32.84
CA GLY A 518 2.52 8.47 32.56
C GLY A 518 3.09 9.11 31.28
N TYR A 519 4.06 8.45 30.66
CA TYR A 519 4.65 8.85 29.36
C TYR A 519 3.83 8.32 28.20
N GLU A 520 3.18 9.24 27.46
CA GLU A 520 2.32 8.89 26.35
C GLU A 520 2.67 9.66 25.06
N LEU A 521 2.04 9.26 23.93
CA LEU A 521 2.14 9.96 22.65
C LEU A 521 1.30 11.23 22.69
N TRP A 522 1.94 12.36 22.39
CA TRP A 522 1.31 13.67 22.29
C TRP A 522 1.48 14.22 20.87
N SER A 523 0.58 15.09 20.47
CA SER A 523 0.66 15.89 19.26
C SER A 523 0.58 17.36 19.59
N TYR A 524 1.19 18.19 18.76
CA TYR A 524 1.13 19.64 18.83
C TYR A 524 0.83 20.22 17.44
N ASP A 525 -0.06 21.21 17.42
CA ASP A 525 -0.25 22.13 16.30
C ASP A 525 -0.53 23.54 16.86
N GLU A 526 -0.25 24.59 16.05
CA GLU A 526 -0.40 26.00 16.46
C GLU A 526 -1.85 26.40 16.81
N THR A 527 -2.83 25.69 16.31
CA THR A 527 -4.24 26.01 16.50
C THR A 527 -4.80 25.42 17.80
N ASN A 528 -4.43 24.19 18.12
CA ASN A 528 -5.00 23.42 19.22
C ASN A 528 -4.06 23.29 20.42
N GLY A 529 -2.80 23.69 20.29
CA GLY A 529 -1.76 23.46 21.28
C GLY A 529 -1.42 21.99 21.47
N GLY A 530 -0.86 21.64 22.62
CA GLY A 530 -0.51 20.25 22.95
C GLY A 530 -1.73 19.41 23.30
N GLN A 531 -1.84 18.25 22.67
CA GLN A 531 -2.92 17.29 22.89
C GLN A 531 -2.34 15.89 23.11
N MET A 532 -2.77 15.19 24.17
CA MET A 532 -2.50 13.76 24.28
C MET A 532 -3.30 13.03 23.20
N VAL A 533 -2.63 12.16 22.41
CA VAL A 533 -3.28 11.49 21.29
C VAL A 533 -4.32 10.49 21.78
N ALA A 534 -3.94 9.63 22.70
CA ALA A 534 -4.85 8.79 23.46
C ALA A 534 -4.09 8.04 24.58
N ASP A 535 -4.79 7.67 25.64
CA ASP A 535 -4.34 6.81 26.73
C ASP A 535 -4.86 5.37 26.50
N SER A 536 -4.61 4.82 25.32
CA SER A 536 -5.19 3.52 24.92
C SER A 536 -4.17 2.41 24.69
N ILE A 537 -2.86 2.73 24.64
CA ILE A 537 -1.82 1.69 24.55
C ILE A 537 -1.60 1.05 25.91
N TYR A 538 -1.35 1.87 26.96
CA TYR A 538 -1.21 1.40 28.33
C TYR A 538 -1.93 2.37 29.29
N ALA A 539 -3.22 2.13 29.51
CA ALA A 539 -4.12 3.05 30.18
C ALA A 539 -3.79 3.37 31.64
N GLY A 540 -4.17 4.58 32.08
CA GLY A 540 -4.02 5.08 33.45
C GLY A 540 -2.62 5.64 33.75
N SER A 541 -2.18 5.60 35.01
CA SER A 541 -0.89 6.18 35.42
C SER A 541 0.35 5.38 34.93
N ASN A 542 0.15 4.34 34.16
CA ASN A 542 1.21 3.58 33.51
C ASN A 542 1.74 4.35 32.28
N SER A 543 2.89 3.95 31.76
CA SER A 543 3.52 4.63 30.64
C SER A 543 3.67 3.68 29.44
N SER A 544 3.20 4.08 28.28
CA SER A 544 3.48 3.36 27.03
C SER A 544 4.89 3.61 26.46
N PHE A 545 5.58 4.64 26.95
CA PHE A 545 6.95 5.05 26.56
C PHE A 545 7.17 5.09 25.04
N PRO A 546 6.37 5.81 24.26
CA PRO A 546 6.57 5.90 22.81
C PRO A 546 7.93 6.50 22.47
N SER A 547 8.62 5.94 21.49
CA SER A 547 9.94 6.44 21.06
C SER A 547 10.30 6.06 19.64
N GLY A 548 11.18 6.86 19.00
CA GLY A 548 11.72 6.59 17.68
C GLY A 548 10.68 6.73 16.56
N ALA A 549 9.74 7.68 16.64
CA ALA A 549 8.64 7.78 15.71
C ALA A 549 9.08 8.13 14.27
N ARG A 550 8.44 7.49 13.28
CA ARG A 550 8.70 7.70 11.86
C ARG A 550 7.42 7.54 11.04
N VAL A 551 7.15 8.51 10.18
CA VAL A 551 6.05 8.41 9.20
C VAL A 551 6.46 7.51 8.04
N PHE A 552 5.59 6.58 7.70
CA PHE A 552 5.73 5.70 6.56
C PHE A 552 4.34 5.22 6.09
N ASN A 553 4.06 5.23 4.79
CA ASN A 553 2.81 4.78 4.20
C ASN A 553 1.57 5.25 4.97
N ASP A 554 1.45 6.57 5.13
CA ASP A 554 0.35 7.28 5.81
C ASP A 554 0.05 6.81 7.24
N LYS A 555 1.07 6.35 7.95
CA LYS A 555 1.03 5.97 9.36
C LYS A 555 2.26 6.48 10.10
N LEU A 556 2.09 6.79 11.38
CA LEU A 556 3.20 7.10 12.28
C LEU A 556 3.60 5.83 13.04
N TYR A 557 4.74 5.23 12.71
CA TYR A 557 5.28 4.05 13.38
C TYR A 557 6.21 4.46 14.52
N PHE A 558 6.16 3.73 15.63
CA PHE A 558 6.98 3.98 16.81
C PHE A 558 7.05 2.73 17.69
N ARG A 559 8.02 2.71 18.60
CA ARG A 559 8.12 1.71 19.65
C ARG A 559 7.25 2.10 20.82
N ALA A 560 6.47 1.18 21.41
CA ALA A 560 5.73 1.38 22.64
C ALA A 560 5.48 0.05 23.38
N THR A 561 5.03 0.12 24.64
CA THR A 561 4.60 -1.04 25.44
C THR A 561 3.18 -0.86 25.94
N ASP A 562 2.41 -1.96 25.95
CA ASP A 562 1.06 -2.04 26.53
C ASP A 562 1.07 -2.68 27.94
N GLY A 563 2.24 -2.95 28.49
CA GLY A 563 2.37 -3.55 29.80
C GLY A 563 1.89 -4.99 29.93
N SER A 564 1.53 -5.64 28.82
CA SER A 564 0.94 -7.00 28.79
C SER A 564 1.91 -8.10 29.22
N GLU A 565 3.17 -7.79 29.53
CA GLU A 565 4.22 -8.75 29.75
C GLU A 565 4.63 -8.86 31.22
N THR A 566 4.44 -10.07 31.76
CA THR A 566 4.75 -10.40 33.16
C THR A 566 6.23 -10.73 33.38
N TRP A 567 6.80 -10.19 34.45
CA TRP A 567 8.17 -10.35 34.94
C TRP A 567 9.23 -9.38 34.43
N GLY A 568 9.09 -8.11 34.80
CA GLY A 568 10.23 -7.17 34.89
C GLY A 568 10.90 -6.75 33.59
N GLY A 569 10.40 -7.15 32.45
CA GLY A 569 10.79 -6.67 31.14
C GLY A 569 9.62 -5.92 30.52
N SER A 570 9.81 -4.64 30.20
CA SER A 570 8.84 -3.88 29.44
C SER A 570 8.86 -4.37 28.00
N GLY A 571 7.88 -5.17 27.58
CA GLY A 571 7.75 -5.69 26.24
C GLY A 571 7.46 -4.59 25.22
N TYR A 572 8.52 -3.98 24.73
CA TYR A 572 8.39 -2.99 23.66
C TYR A 572 8.20 -3.65 22.33
N GLU A 573 7.12 -3.25 21.64
CA GLU A 573 6.78 -3.71 20.31
C GLU A 573 6.64 -2.56 19.32
N LEU A 574 6.50 -2.92 18.03
CA LEU A 574 6.24 -1.95 16.97
C LEU A 574 4.76 -1.61 16.91
N TRP A 575 4.45 -0.35 17.12
CA TRP A 575 3.12 0.22 17.05
C TRP A 575 3.01 1.22 15.92
N TYR A 576 1.79 1.50 15.49
CA TYR A 576 1.49 2.61 14.59
C TYR A 576 0.26 3.39 15.06
N TYR A 577 0.19 4.63 14.62
CA TYR A 577 -0.97 5.50 14.70
C TYR A 577 -1.38 5.89 13.26
N ASP A 578 -2.64 5.70 12.88
CA ASP A 578 -3.15 5.93 11.53
C ASP A 578 -3.96 7.23 11.38
N GLY A 579 -3.89 8.11 12.40
CA GLY A 579 -4.68 9.34 12.45
C GLY A 579 -6.02 9.19 13.18
N THR A 580 -6.49 7.96 13.39
CA THR A 580 -7.76 7.64 14.06
C THR A 580 -7.58 6.74 15.27
N GLY A 581 -6.63 5.82 15.23
CA GLY A 581 -6.40 4.85 16.30
C GLY A 581 -5.00 4.24 16.27
N PHE A 582 -4.69 3.48 17.34
CA PHE A 582 -3.44 2.75 17.45
C PHE A 582 -3.60 1.31 16.98
N GLY A 583 -2.53 0.76 16.38
CA GLY A 583 -2.43 -0.66 16.08
C GLY A 583 -1.01 -1.17 16.34
N ARG A 584 -0.90 -2.44 16.73
CA ARG A 584 0.38 -3.14 16.80
C ARG A 584 0.75 -3.63 15.40
N ALA A 585 1.91 -3.26 14.89
CA ALA A 585 2.31 -3.59 13.51
C ALA A 585 2.78 -5.05 13.34
N GLY A 586 3.02 -5.77 14.44
CA GLY A 586 3.38 -7.19 14.44
C GLY A 586 3.93 -7.61 15.79
N ASP A 587 3.94 -8.92 16.04
CA ASP A 587 4.56 -9.56 17.19
C ASP A 587 5.86 -10.22 16.72
N ILE A 588 6.94 -9.42 16.68
CA ILE A 588 8.25 -9.87 16.16
C ILE A 588 8.86 -10.91 17.10
N TYR A 589 8.78 -10.67 18.43
CA TYR A 589 9.22 -11.60 19.45
C TYR A 589 8.01 -12.33 20.04
N GLN A 590 7.69 -13.50 19.53
CA GLN A 590 6.52 -14.32 19.92
C GLN A 590 6.63 -14.89 21.35
N SER A 591 6.86 -14.04 22.33
CA SER A 591 6.90 -14.42 23.75
C SER A 591 6.62 -13.19 24.62
N THR A 592 6.76 -13.35 25.93
CA THR A 592 6.61 -12.28 26.95
C THR A 592 7.74 -11.24 26.97
N ASN A 593 8.73 -11.33 26.09
CA ASN A 593 9.80 -10.35 25.98
C ASN A 593 9.57 -9.49 24.72
N GLY A 594 9.81 -8.20 24.80
CA GLY A 594 9.61 -7.31 23.66
C GLY A 594 10.66 -7.45 22.56
N SER A 595 10.29 -7.10 21.34
CA SER A 595 11.19 -7.06 20.18
C SER A 595 12.11 -5.83 20.16
N TYR A 596 11.86 -4.83 20.98
CA TYR A 596 12.64 -3.58 21.11
C TYR A 596 12.97 -2.92 19.76
N PRO A 597 11.99 -2.64 18.89
CA PRO A 597 12.25 -2.03 17.59
C PRO A 597 12.81 -0.62 17.78
N GLN A 598 13.85 -0.27 16.98
CA GLN A 598 14.54 1.02 17.08
C GLN A 598 15.26 1.39 15.78
N ASN A 599 15.82 2.61 15.73
CA ASN A 599 16.57 3.11 14.56
C ASN A 599 15.74 3.15 13.28
N PHE A 600 14.50 3.63 13.36
CA PHE A 600 13.58 3.68 12.23
C PHE A 600 14.08 4.59 11.11
N TYR A 601 14.07 4.10 9.89
CA TYR A 601 14.41 4.82 8.68
C TYR A 601 13.44 4.47 7.54
N ALA A 602 12.74 5.46 7.01
CA ALA A 602 11.80 5.28 5.91
C ALA A 602 12.41 5.73 4.59
N THR A 603 12.28 4.90 3.57
CA THR A 603 12.36 5.24 2.16
C THR A 603 10.94 5.35 1.58
N ASN A 604 10.80 5.56 0.28
CA ASN A 604 9.48 5.52 -0.36
C ASN A 604 8.84 4.11 -0.27
N ASP A 605 9.65 3.06 -0.32
CA ASP A 605 9.21 1.67 -0.50
C ASP A 605 9.17 0.86 0.79
N ALA A 606 9.96 1.25 1.80
CA ALA A 606 10.05 0.48 3.04
C ALA A 606 10.42 1.33 4.27
N LEU A 607 9.94 0.89 5.44
CA LEU A 607 10.41 1.32 6.74
C LEU A 607 11.43 0.30 7.26
N TYR A 608 12.70 0.68 7.38
CA TYR A 608 13.78 -0.13 7.92
C TYR A 608 13.98 0.15 9.40
N PHE A 609 14.33 -0.86 10.17
CA PHE A 609 14.61 -0.75 11.60
C PHE A 609 15.37 -1.97 12.12
N SER A 610 15.86 -1.89 13.32
CA SER A 610 16.44 -3.02 14.04
C SER A 610 15.44 -3.58 15.05
N ALA A 611 15.35 -4.91 15.18
CA ALA A 611 14.49 -5.58 16.16
C ALA A 611 15.00 -6.98 16.51
N ASN A 612 14.56 -7.51 17.66
CA ASN A 612 14.93 -8.82 18.20
C ASN A 612 13.74 -9.78 18.13
N ASP A 613 13.90 -10.93 17.51
CA ASP A 613 12.88 -12.00 17.44
C ASP A 613 13.02 -13.08 18.54
N GLY A 614 13.98 -12.90 19.45
CA GLY A 614 14.26 -13.88 20.50
C GLY A 614 15.03 -15.13 20.05
N ILE A 615 15.38 -15.21 18.77
CA ILE A 615 16.09 -16.35 18.18
C ILE A 615 17.46 -15.91 17.62
N LYS A 616 17.47 -14.73 16.95
CA LYS A 616 18.65 -14.22 16.24
C LYS A 616 19.23 -12.93 16.80
N GLY A 617 18.71 -12.46 17.94
CA GLY A 617 19.11 -11.20 18.50
C GLY A 617 18.57 -10.01 17.71
N ASN A 618 19.22 -8.86 17.84
CA ASN A 618 18.79 -7.60 17.22
C ASN A 618 19.33 -7.51 15.78
N GLU A 619 18.49 -7.72 14.79
CA GLU A 619 18.85 -7.81 13.37
C GLU A 619 18.07 -6.77 12.52
N LEU A 620 18.38 -6.73 11.21
CA LEU A 620 17.73 -5.85 10.23
C LEU A 620 16.34 -6.34 9.87
N TYR A 621 15.36 -5.46 10.04
CA TYR A 621 13.96 -5.66 9.66
C TYR A 621 13.45 -4.57 8.73
N SER A 622 12.40 -4.87 7.98
CA SER A 622 11.61 -3.87 7.26
C SER A 622 10.11 -4.13 7.36
N ILE A 623 9.35 -3.05 7.18
CA ILE A 623 7.97 -3.08 6.68
C ILE A 623 8.02 -2.48 5.29
N LYS A 624 7.59 -3.22 4.27
CA LYS A 624 7.44 -2.70 2.91
C LYS A 624 6.04 -2.10 2.74
N VAL A 625 5.89 -1.11 1.88
CA VAL A 625 4.58 -0.80 1.29
C VAL A 625 4.10 -2.11 0.68
N GLY A 626 2.92 -2.59 1.04
CA GLY A 626 2.36 -3.75 0.35
C GLY A 626 2.39 -3.40 -1.14
N ASP A 627 3.10 -4.19 -1.91
CA ASP A 627 3.21 -3.99 -3.35
C ASP A 627 1.79 -3.97 -3.92
N PRO A 628 1.31 -2.87 -4.51
CA PRO A 628 -0.04 -2.83 -5.02
C PRO A 628 -0.17 -3.90 -6.09
N LYS A 629 -1.27 -4.66 -6.07
CA LYS A 629 -1.55 -5.61 -7.14
C LYS A 629 -1.53 -4.90 -8.49
N PRO A 630 -0.98 -5.53 -9.52
CA PRO A 630 -1.01 -4.95 -10.86
C PRO A 630 -2.44 -4.70 -11.33
N THR A 631 -2.65 -3.62 -12.06
CA THR A 631 -3.94 -3.21 -12.62
C THR A 631 -3.82 -2.90 -14.11
N ILE A 632 -4.94 -2.82 -14.83
CA ILE A 632 -4.96 -2.34 -16.21
C ILE A 632 -5.03 -0.81 -16.16
N ALA A 633 -3.93 -0.16 -16.51
CA ALA A 633 -3.86 1.30 -16.55
C ALA A 633 -4.66 1.87 -17.71
N SER A 634 -4.55 1.27 -18.90
CA SER A 634 -5.30 1.67 -20.11
C SER A 634 -5.33 0.56 -21.15
N VAL A 635 -6.28 0.67 -22.07
CA VAL A 635 -6.22 -0.02 -23.36
C VAL A 635 -6.12 1.03 -24.48
N THR A 636 -5.15 0.86 -25.37
CA THR A 636 -4.80 1.80 -26.43
C THR A 636 -4.62 1.05 -27.77
N SER A 637 -4.46 1.79 -28.86
CA SER A 637 -4.10 1.22 -30.17
C SER A 637 -2.88 1.93 -30.76
N THR A 638 -2.06 1.20 -31.49
CA THR A 638 -1.02 1.76 -32.36
C THR A 638 -1.53 1.92 -33.80
N THR A 639 -2.73 1.42 -34.11
CA THR A 639 -3.43 1.66 -35.38
C THR A 639 -3.90 3.12 -35.39
N GLY A 640 -3.69 3.82 -36.47
CA GLY A 640 -4.10 5.23 -36.62
C GLY A 640 -5.62 5.43 -36.61
N ASP A 641 -6.06 6.65 -36.37
CA ASP A 641 -7.49 6.99 -36.44
C ASP A 641 -8.02 6.82 -37.87
N GLY A 642 -9.24 6.34 -37.98
CA GLY A 642 -9.88 6.12 -39.28
C GLY A 642 -10.99 5.09 -39.28
N THR A 643 -11.56 4.79 -40.47
CA THR A 643 -12.59 3.78 -40.65
C THR A 643 -11.96 2.50 -41.21
N TYR A 644 -12.29 1.37 -40.59
CA TYR A 644 -11.75 0.05 -40.87
C TYR A 644 -12.84 -0.89 -41.38
N LYS A 645 -12.56 -1.56 -42.50
CA LYS A 645 -13.46 -2.47 -43.20
C LYS A 645 -13.15 -3.95 -42.87
N ILE A 646 -14.00 -4.84 -43.38
CA ILE A 646 -13.82 -6.28 -43.26
C ILE A 646 -12.42 -6.71 -43.67
N GLY A 647 -11.74 -7.43 -42.76
CA GLY A 647 -10.40 -7.99 -42.95
C GLY A 647 -9.27 -7.06 -42.51
N ASP A 648 -9.55 -5.78 -42.21
CA ASP A 648 -8.55 -4.88 -41.68
C ASP A 648 -8.18 -5.28 -40.23
N GLY A 649 -6.90 -5.16 -39.91
CA GLY A 649 -6.37 -5.48 -38.56
C GLY A 649 -6.19 -4.24 -37.71
N ILE A 650 -6.75 -4.23 -36.49
CA ILE A 650 -6.62 -3.17 -35.51
C ILE A 650 -5.78 -3.72 -34.33
N ASN A 651 -4.69 -3.06 -34.01
CA ASN A 651 -3.89 -3.39 -32.84
C ASN A 651 -4.61 -2.99 -31.55
N ILE A 652 -4.71 -3.91 -30.61
CA ILE A 652 -5.23 -3.66 -29.25
C ILE A 652 -4.11 -3.90 -28.25
N THR A 653 -3.73 -2.87 -27.52
CA THR A 653 -2.63 -2.88 -26.54
C THR A 653 -3.17 -2.64 -25.15
N VAL A 654 -3.03 -3.62 -24.27
CA VAL A 654 -3.32 -3.50 -22.83
C VAL A 654 -2.06 -3.00 -22.12
N ASN A 655 -2.14 -1.88 -21.42
CA ASN A 655 -1.07 -1.30 -20.63
C ASN A 655 -1.36 -1.56 -19.13
N PHE A 656 -0.37 -2.07 -18.42
CA PHE A 656 -0.46 -2.39 -17.00
C PHE A 656 0.19 -1.30 -16.15
N SER A 657 -0.19 -1.22 -14.86
CA SER A 657 0.43 -0.31 -13.89
C SER A 657 1.91 -0.60 -13.67
N GLU A 658 2.33 -1.83 -13.93
CA GLU A 658 3.70 -2.34 -13.73
C GLU A 658 3.99 -3.54 -14.64
N ALA A 659 5.21 -4.10 -14.55
CA ALA A 659 5.59 -5.25 -15.35
C ALA A 659 4.92 -6.53 -14.83
N VAL A 660 4.21 -7.25 -15.70
CA VAL A 660 3.46 -8.45 -15.35
C VAL A 660 3.84 -9.67 -16.19
N THR A 661 3.51 -10.85 -15.67
CA THR A 661 3.72 -12.14 -16.33
C THR A 661 2.40 -12.93 -16.32
N LEU A 662 1.98 -13.44 -17.47
CA LEU A 662 0.85 -14.35 -17.61
C LEU A 662 1.29 -15.78 -17.32
N SER A 663 0.52 -16.53 -16.53
CA SER A 663 0.81 -17.95 -16.24
C SER A 663 0.85 -18.80 -17.51
N ILE A 664 1.66 -19.84 -17.51
CA ILE A 664 1.79 -20.76 -18.64
C ILE A 664 0.43 -21.39 -18.97
N GLY A 665 0.01 -21.27 -20.24
CA GLY A 665 -1.30 -21.75 -20.70
C GLY A 665 -2.48 -20.83 -20.32
N GLY A 666 -2.20 -19.69 -19.74
CA GLY A 666 -3.20 -18.62 -19.49
C GLY A 666 -3.49 -17.83 -20.78
N THR A 667 -4.61 -17.10 -20.77
CA THR A 667 -5.04 -16.20 -21.84
C THR A 667 -5.66 -14.96 -21.23
N LEU A 668 -5.19 -13.78 -21.62
CA LEU A 668 -5.83 -12.50 -21.37
C LEU A 668 -6.77 -12.22 -22.54
N THR A 669 -8.07 -12.09 -22.28
CA THR A 669 -9.12 -11.85 -23.28
C THR A 669 -9.64 -10.44 -23.14
N VAL A 670 -9.55 -9.66 -24.21
CA VAL A 670 -10.14 -8.32 -24.33
C VAL A 670 -11.39 -8.44 -25.20
N THR A 671 -12.56 -8.08 -24.67
CA THR A 671 -13.82 -8.04 -25.41
C THR A 671 -14.06 -6.62 -25.91
N LEU A 672 -14.30 -6.50 -27.20
CA LEU A 672 -14.54 -5.23 -27.91
C LEU A 672 -16.03 -5.08 -28.25
N GLU A 673 -16.58 -3.88 -28.05
CA GLU A 673 -17.92 -3.52 -28.43
C GLU A 673 -17.96 -3.31 -29.95
N THR A 674 -18.49 -4.29 -30.69
CA THR A 674 -18.53 -4.31 -32.15
C THR A 674 -19.95 -4.50 -32.69
N GLY A 675 -20.96 -4.14 -31.91
CA GLY A 675 -22.39 -4.13 -32.31
C GLY A 675 -23.15 -5.32 -31.74
N ALA A 676 -23.91 -6.04 -32.65
CA ALA A 676 -24.80 -7.11 -32.17
C ALA A 676 -24.06 -8.32 -31.56
N THR A 677 -22.81 -8.51 -31.88
CA THR A 677 -21.94 -9.57 -31.37
C THR A 677 -20.57 -8.98 -31.10
N ASP A 678 -20.17 -8.99 -29.84
CA ASP A 678 -18.86 -8.51 -29.44
C ASP A 678 -17.74 -9.43 -29.92
N GLN A 679 -16.62 -8.85 -30.33
CA GLN A 679 -15.42 -9.58 -30.75
C GLN A 679 -14.41 -9.64 -29.64
N ILE A 680 -13.56 -10.67 -29.66
CA ILE A 680 -12.54 -10.89 -28.66
C ILE A 680 -11.14 -10.83 -29.26
N VAL A 681 -10.20 -10.31 -28.46
CA VAL A 681 -8.76 -10.38 -28.72
C VAL A 681 -8.10 -11.19 -27.62
N GLU A 682 -7.44 -12.27 -28.01
CA GLU A 682 -6.73 -13.16 -27.09
C GLU A 682 -5.23 -12.86 -27.09
N ILE A 683 -4.66 -12.67 -25.89
CA ILE A 683 -3.23 -12.50 -25.66
C ILE A 683 -2.74 -13.66 -24.79
N THR A 684 -1.93 -14.54 -25.38
CA THR A 684 -1.54 -15.84 -24.76
C THR A 684 -0.13 -15.84 -24.16
N SER A 685 0.61 -14.73 -24.25
CA SER A 685 1.96 -14.62 -23.70
C SER A 685 2.23 -13.21 -23.20
N ILE A 686 2.55 -13.09 -21.93
CA ILE A 686 3.05 -11.88 -21.29
C ILE A 686 4.19 -12.31 -20.37
N SER A 687 5.37 -11.72 -20.51
CA SER A 687 6.55 -12.09 -19.73
C SER A 687 7.29 -10.85 -19.25
N ASN A 688 7.11 -10.50 -17.96
CA ASN A 688 7.71 -9.34 -17.31
C ASN A 688 7.59 -8.06 -18.16
N ALA A 689 6.36 -7.74 -18.60
CA ALA A 689 6.08 -6.66 -19.53
C ALA A 689 5.03 -5.69 -18.97
N THR A 690 5.21 -4.40 -19.19
CA THR A 690 4.26 -3.33 -18.82
C THR A 690 3.14 -3.17 -19.84
N SER A 691 3.18 -3.87 -20.96
CA SER A 691 2.10 -3.90 -21.97
C SER A 691 2.11 -5.20 -22.75
N ALA A 692 0.94 -5.55 -23.31
CA ALA A 692 0.78 -6.70 -24.18
C ALA A 692 -0.26 -6.37 -25.26
N SER A 693 -0.05 -6.91 -26.49
CA SER A 693 -0.89 -6.55 -27.63
C SER A 693 -1.42 -7.78 -28.35
N GLY A 694 -2.60 -7.62 -28.95
CA GLY A 694 -3.22 -8.56 -29.87
C GLY A 694 -3.79 -7.82 -31.07
N ILE A 695 -4.24 -8.55 -32.10
CA ILE A 695 -4.85 -7.99 -33.30
C ILE A 695 -6.33 -8.37 -33.34
N TYR A 696 -7.19 -7.37 -33.45
CA TYR A 696 -8.57 -7.54 -33.83
C TYR A 696 -8.67 -7.42 -35.35
N ASN A 697 -9.27 -8.41 -36.02
CA ASN A 697 -9.58 -8.34 -37.43
C ASN A 697 -11.07 -8.09 -37.61
N VAL A 698 -11.44 -7.05 -38.33
CA VAL A 698 -12.83 -6.67 -38.54
C VAL A 698 -13.59 -7.80 -39.29
N MET A 699 -14.69 -8.27 -38.69
CA MET A 699 -15.49 -9.34 -39.22
C MET A 699 -16.76 -8.77 -39.93
N ALA A 700 -17.39 -9.61 -40.78
CA ALA A 700 -18.64 -9.23 -41.40
C ALA A 700 -19.75 -9.03 -40.35
N GLY A 701 -20.36 -7.85 -40.34
CA GLY A 701 -21.42 -7.45 -39.41
C GLY A 701 -20.95 -6.67 -38.22
N ASP A 702 -19.62 -6.54 -37.99
CA ASP A 702 -19.07 -5.68 -36.96
C ASP A 702 -19.33 -4.21 -37.28
N ILE A 703 -19.73 -3.43 -36.26
CA ILE A 703 -20.00 -2.00 -36.41
C ILE A 703 -19.67 -1.28 -35.10
N SER A 704 -18.92 -0.21 -35.22
CA SER A 704 -18.68 0.69 -34.09
C SER A 704 -18.38 2.10 -34.58
N SER A 705 -19.02 3.09 -34.02
CA SER A 705 -18.74 4.50 -34.35
C SER A 705 -17.45 5.00 -33.69
N ASP A 706 -17.00 4.33 -32.67
CA ASP A 706 -15.71 4.52 -31.96
C ASP A 706 -15.45 3.27 -31.11
N LEU A 707 -14.44 2.49 -31.50
CA LEU A 707 -14.18 1.17 -30.93
C LEU A 707 -13.78 1.26 -29.47
N THR A 708 -14.49 0.55 -28.62
CA THR A 708 -14.24 0.54 -27.17
C THR A 708 -14.16 -0.88 -26.62
N VAL A 709 -13.55 -1.01 -25.44
CA VAL A 709 -13.47 -2.27 -24.69
C VAL A 709 -14.70 -2.41 -23.81
N SER A 710 -15.46 -3.50 -23.95
CA SER A 710 -16.61 -3.81 -23.09
C SER A 710 -16.17 -4.55 -21.82
N SER A 711 -15.17 -5.44 -21.89
CA SER A 711 -14.62 -6.13 -20.72
C SER A 711 -13.23 -6.69 -20.98
N VAL A 712 -12.51 -6.97 -19.87
CA VAL A 712 -11.27 -7.75 -19.89
C VAL A 712 -11.36 -8.87 -18.87
N SER A 713 -10.89 -10.06 -19.24
CA SER A 713 -10.88 -11.25 -18.38
C SER A 713 -9.62 -12.07 -18.59
N VAL A 714 -9.31 -12.97 -17.64
CA VAL A 714 -8.14 -13.86 -17.75
C VAL A 714 -8.51 -15.30 -17.42
N THR A 715 -7.99 -16.24 -18.20
CA THR A 715 -7.86 -17.64 -17.81
C THR A 715 -6.43 -17.87 -17.33
N GLY A 716 -6.24 -18.51 -16.16
CA GLY A 716 -4.95 -18.54 -15.49
C GLY A 716 -4.77 -17.35 -14.54
N SER A 717 -3.57 -16.83 -14.41
CA SER A 717 -3.26 -15.69 -13.55
C SER A 717 -2.26 -14.73 -14.23
N ILE A 718 -2.39 -13.45 -13.93
CA ILE A 718 -1.39 -12.42 -14.24
C ILE A 718 -0.74 -12.01 -12.92
N THR A 719 0.58 -12.05 -12.85
CA THR A 719 1.36 -11.70 -11.66
C THR A 719 2.43 -10.67 -12.00
N ASP A 720 2.74 -9.80 -11.05
CA ASP A 720 3.92 -8.94 -11.10
C ASP A 720 5.23 -9.66 -10.76
N GLY A 721 6.34 -8.91 -10.67
CA GLY A 721 7.66 -9.42 -10.30
C GLY A 721 7.76 -9.89 -8.85
N THR A 722 6.83 -9.50 -7.97
CA THR A 722 6.75 -9.90 -6.57
C THR A 722 5.71 -11.00 -6.31
N SER A 723 5.11 -11.53 -7.38
CA SER A 723 4.08 -12.59 -7.36
C SER A 723 2.71 -12.13 -6.86
N GLN A 724 2.43 -10.81 -6.86
CA GLN A 724 1.08 -10.31 -6.63
C GLN A 724 0.19 -10.66 -7.83
N VAL A 725 -0.97 -11.25 -7.57
CA VAL A 725 -1.93 -11.66 -8.61
C VAL A 725 -2.87 -10.50 -8.91
N MET A 726 -2.99 -10.14 -10.19
CA MET A 726 -4.02 -9.20 -10.67
C MET A 726 -5.40 -9.82 -10.45
N ASP A 727 -6.27 -9.11 -9.75
CA ASP A 727 -7.66 -9.51 -9.48
C ASP A 727 -8.70 -8.46 -9.92
N ASN A 728 -8.23 -7.29 -10.35
CA ASN A 728 -9.06 -6.23 -10.90
C ASN A 728 -8.74 -6.03 -12.39
N PHE A 729 -9.71 -6.32 -13.27
CA PHE A 729 -9.62 -6.21 -14.72
C PHE A 729 -10.37 -4.99 -15.26
N LEU A 730 -10.77 -4.06 -14.40
CA LEU A 730 -11.34 -2.78 -14.84
C LEU A 730 -10.28 -1.98 -15.60
N VAL A 731 -10.68 -1.46 -16.75
CA VAL A 731 -9.82 -0.65 -17.60
C VAL A 731 -9.80 0.78 -17.08
N GLY A 732 -8.63 1.28 -16.66
CA GLY A 732 -8.48 2.64 -16.10
C GLY A 732 -8.78 3.74 -17.13
N SER A 733 -8.27 3.59 -18.36
CA SER A 733 -8.59 4.45 -19.51
C SER A 733 -8.91 3.58 -20.71
N ASN A 734 -10.13 3.71 -21.25
CA ASN A 734 -10.61 2.87 -22.36
C ASN A 734 -10.06 3.31 -23.72
N LEU A 735 -10.09 2.41 -24.71
CA LEU A 735 -9.57 2.57 -26.06
C LEU A 735 -10.12 3.84 -26.73
N ALA A 736 -11.42 4.04 -26.73
CA ALA A 736 -12.10 5.22 -27.30
C ALA A 736 -11.67 6.57 -26.70
N SER A 737 -10.99 6.60 -25.54
CA SER A 737 -10.46 7.84 -24.97
C SER A 737 -9.13 8.30 -25.59
N SER A 738 -8.49 7.44 -26.39
CA SER A 738 -7.14 7.66 -26.92
C SER A 738 -7.03 7.47 -28.44
N SER A 739 -8.05 6.89 -29.09
CA SER A 739 -8.05 6.56 -30.52
C SER A 739 -9.47 6.69 -31.08
N ASP A 740 -9.61 7.26 -32.25
CA ASP A 740 -10.90 7.40 -33.00
C ASP A 740 -10.95 6.30 -34.10
N LEU A 741 -11.39 5.10 -33.72
CA LEU A 741 -11.36 3.90 -34.55
C LEU A 741 -12.80 3.51 -34.92
N VAL A 742 -13.23 3.86 -36.12
CA VAL A 742 -14.54 3.49 -36.65
C VAL A 742 -14.45 2.12 -37.28
N VAL A 743 -15.38 1.23 -36.94
CA VAL A 743 -15.47 -0.12 -37.51
C VAL A 743 -16.71 -0.18 -38.38
N ASP A 744 -16.55 -0.56 -39.65
CA ASP A 744 -17.61 -0.77 -40.60
C ASP A 744 -17.41 -2.11 -41.32
N GLY A 745 -17.99 -3.16 -40.74
CA GLY A 745 -18.01 -4.51 -41.28
C GLY A 745 -19.32 -4.84 -42.06
N VAL A 746 -20.08 -3.83 -42.41
CA VAL A 746 -21.34 -4.03 -43.14
C VAL A 746 -21.08 -3.90 -44.63
N LEU A 747 -21.49 -4.93 -45.38
CA LEU A 747 -21.40 -4.88 -46.84
C LEU A 747 -22.56 -4.07 -47.41
N PRO A 748 -22.31 -3.15 -48.35
CA PRO A 748 -23.39 -2.45 -49.07
C PRO A 748 -24.24 -3.40 -49.90
N THR A 749 -25.53 -3.15 -49.96
CA THR A 749 -26.50 -3.96 -50.73
C THR A 749 -27.42 -3.08 -51.56
N ILE A 750 -28.05 -3.67 -52.61
CA ILE A 750 -29.14 -3.03 -53.34
C ILE A 750 -30.41 -3.19 -52.51
N ALA A 751 -30.93 -2.11 -51.97
CA ALA A 751 -32.16 -2.09 -51.18
C ALA A 751 -33.43 -2.18 -52.07
N SER A 752 -33.43 -1.52 -53.21
CA SER A 752 -34.53 -1.60 -54.21
C SER A 752 -34.12 -0.98 -55.54
N VAL A 753 -34.80 -1.42 -56.60
CA VAL A 753 -34.81 -0.73 -57.90
C VAL A 753 -36.20 -0.22 -58.13
N LYS A 754 -36.33 1.04 -58.52
CA LYS A 754 -37.61 1.72 -58.76
C LYS A 754 -37.52 2.62 -59.99
N SER A 755 -38.66 3.20 -60.43
CA SER A 755 -38.66 4.35 -61.33
C SER A 755 -39.02 5.62 -60.55
N SER A 756 -38.36 6.71 -60.87
CA SER A 756 -38.76 8.05 -60.39
C SER A 756 -39.69 8.73 -61.32
N SER A 757 -39.98 8.10 -62.46
CA SER A 757 -41.03 8.54 -63.47
C SER A 757 -42.43 8.20 -63.02
N ASP A 758 -43.45 9.00 -63.40
CA ASP A 758 -44.85 8.78 -63.03
C ASP A 758 -45.36 7.46 -63.57
N ASN A 759 -46.31 6.84 -62.84
CA ASN A 759 -47.04 5.66 -63.37
C ASN A 759 -47.91 6.06 -64.60
N ALA A 760 -47.46 5.69 -65.78
CA ALA A 760 -48.12 6.02 -67.03
C ALA A 760 -47.77 5.03 -68.13
N THR A 761 -48.47 5.09 -69.26
CA THR A 761 -48.10 4.41 -70.54
C THR A 761 -47.12 5.28 -71.29
N TYR A 762 -45.93 4.77 -71.55
CA TYR A 762 -44.85 5.46 -72.23
C TYR A 762 -44.72 4.98 -73.63
N SER A 763 -44.58 5.89 -74.58
CA SER A 763 -44.46 5.62 -76.05
C SER A 763 -42.98 5.68 -76.48
N THR A 764 -42.66 5.16 -77.64
CA THR A 764 -41.35 5.19 -78.26
C THR A 764 -40.74 6.61 -78.20
N GLY A 765 -39.55 6.75 -77.74
CA GLY A 765 -38.84 8.01 -77.53
C GLY A 765 -39.08 8.67 -76.20
N ALA A 766 -39.93 8.16 -75.32
CA ALA A 766 -40.14 8.63 -74.01
C ALA A 766 -39.01 8.09 -73.07
N ASN A 767 -38.63 8.89 -72.09
CA ASN A 767 -37.63 8.48 -71.04
C ASN A 767 -38.35 8.05 -69.78
N ILE A 768 -37.89 6.93 -69.18
CA ILE A 768 -38.25 6.43 -67.89
C ILE A 768 -36.99 6.45 -67.08
N ASN A 769 -36.95 7.16 -65.97
CA ASN A 769 -35.75 7.23 -65.10
C ASN A 769 -35.73 6.02 -64.12
N ILE A 770 -34.72 5.19 -64.23
CA ILE A 770 -34.50 4.01 -63.36
C ILE A 770 -33.58 4.41 -62.24
N THR A 771 -34.00 4.13 -60.99
CA THR A 771 -33.34 4.48 -59.76
C THR A 771 -32.95 3.22 -59.01
N VAL A 772 -31.69 3.03 -58.76
CA VAL A 772 -31.15 1.96 -57.89
C VAL A 772 -30.87 2.57 -56.51
N ASN A 773 -31.52 2.06 -55.47
CA ASN A 773 -31.33 2.50 -54.08
C ASN A 773 -30.47 1.48 -53.36
N PHE A 774 -29.48 1.96 -52.65
CA PHE A 774 -28.54 1.17 -51.88
C PHE A 774 -28.84 1.27 -50.38
N SER A 775 -28.33 0.33 -49.60
CA SER A 775 -28.46 0.32 -48.15
C SER A 775 -27.71 1.49 -47.48
N GLU A 776 -26.67 2.00 -48.15
CA GLU A 776 -25.77 3.04 -47.66
C GLU A 776 -25.14 3.81 -48.84
N GLU A 777 -24.31 4.82 -48.53
CA GLU A 777 -23.59 5.60 -49.54
C GLU A 777 -22.48 4.79 -50.18
N ILE A 778 -22.49 4.68 -51.48
CA ILE A 778 -21.50 3.92 -52.26
C ILE A 778 -20.86 4.75 -53.35
N SER A 779 -19.71 4.27 -53.81
CA SER A 779 -19.03 4.81 -55.00
C SER A 779 -18.63 3.69 -55.94
N ILE A 780 -18.71 3.97 -57.26
CA ILE A 780 -18.20 3.07 -58.29
C ILE A 780 -16.75 3.37 -58.62
N SER A 781 -15.95 2.35 -58.86
CA SER A 781 -14.55 2.53 -59.27
C SER A 781 -14.47 3.31 -60.61
N THR A 782 -13.35 4.03 -60.79
CA THR A 782 -13.14 4.83 -62.03
C THR A 782 -13.38 4.03 -63.29
N SER A 783 -14.22 4.54 -64.18
CA SER A 783 -14.64 3.93 -65.41
C SER A 783 -15.55 2.69 -65.29
N GLY A 784 -16.08 2.43 -64.07
CA GLY A 784 -17.06 1.39 -63.84
C GLY A 784 -18.46 1.77 -64.43
N THR A 785 -19.26 0.77 -64.69
CA THR A 785 -20.67 0.92 -65.14
C THR A 785 -21.52 -0.11 -64.41
N LEU A 786 -22.54 0.38 -63.72
CA LEU A 786 -23.63 -0.46 -63.21
C LEU A 786 -24.73 -0.55 -64.33
N THR A 787 -24.99 -1.76 -64.75
CA THR A 787 -25.99 -2.02 -65.86
C THR A 787 -27.22 -2.66 -65.23
N VAL A 788 -28.37 -2.02 -65.41
CA VAL A 788 -29.71 -2.58 -65.10
C VAL A 788 -30.33 -3.06 -66.36
N THR A 789 -30.57 -4.34 -66.49
CA THR A 789 -31.31 -4.93 -67.65
C THR A 789 -32.77 -4.99 -67.32
N LEU A 790 -33.58 -4.39 -68.20
CA LEU A 790 -35.02 -4.28 -68.06
C LEU A 790 -35.73 -5.31 -68.99
N GLU A 791 -36.77 -5.93 -68.45
CA GLU A 791 -37.66 -6.83 -69.24
C GLU A 791 -38.58 -5.99 -70.10
N THR A 792 -38.24 -5.82 -71.37
CA THR A 792 -38.97 -4.94 -72.32
C THR A 792 -39.58 -5.72 -73.43
N GLY A 793 -39.76 -7.03 -73.27
CA GLY A 793 -40.42 -7.92 -74.26
C GLY A 793 -39.47 -8.84 -75.05
N THR A 794 -39.49 -8.92 -76.34
CA THR A 794 -38.64 -9.84 -77.12
C THR A 794 -37.14 -9.47 -77.08
N THR A 795 -36.81 -8.25 -76.72
CA THR A 795 -35.44 -7.71 -76.64
C THR A 795 -35.32 -6.89 -75.36
N ASP A 796 -34.51 -7.33 -74.41
CA ASP A 796 -34.27 -6.61 -73.16
C ASP A 796 -33.45 -5.33 -73.43
N ARG A 797 -33.63 -4.33 -72.57
CA ARG A 797 -32.88 -3.08 -72.64
C ARG A 797 -32.02 -2.86 -71.47
N GLU A 798 -30.86 -2.28 -71.72
CA GLU A 798 -29.87 -2.01 -70.68
C GLU A 798 -29.87 -0.52 -70.38
N VAL A 799 -29.82 -0.21 -69.03
CA VAL A 799 -29.61 1.13 -68.49
C VAL A 799 -28.22 1.16 -67.86
N ALA A 800 -27.37 1.96 -68.49
CA ALA A 800 -25.97 2.11 -67.96
C ALA A 800 -25.87 3.30 -67.00
N ILE A 801 -25.46 3.07 -65.79
CA ILE A 801 -25.25 4.09 -64.75
C ILE A 801 -23.76 4.14 -64.46
N THR A 802 -23.14 5.28 -64.74
CA THR A 802 -21.67 5.46 -64.58
C THR A 802 -21.26 6.51 -63.51
N ALA A 803 -22.19 7.31 -63.02
CA ALA A 803 -21.93 8.37 -62.02
C ALA A 803 -22.51 7.95 -60.69
N ILE A 804 -21.76 7.14 -59.95
CA ILE A 804 -22.05 6.71 -58.56
C ILE A 804 -20.88 7.16 -57.71
N SER A 805 -21.08 8.18 -56.86
CA SER A 805 -20.06 8.71 -56.01
C SER A 805 -20.66 9.21 -54.70
N ASN A 806 -20.38 8.51 -53.63
CA ASN A 806 -20.82 8.81 -52.27
C ASN A 806 -22.35 9.08 -52.25
N THR A 807 -23.16 8.10 -52.72
CA THR A 807 -24.59 8.25 -52.82
C THR A 807 -25.34 6.97 -52.50
N THR A 808 -26.52 7.12 -51.88
CA THR A 808 -27.46 6.01 -51.62
C THR A 808 -28.39 5.77 -52.83
N ILE A 809 -28.32 6.60 -53.87
CA ILE A 809 -29.22 6.51 -55.04
C ILE A 809 -28.39 6.74 -56.30
N ALA A 810 -28.51 5.80 -57.26
CA ALA A 810 -27.95 5.94 -58.58
C ALA A 810 -29.08 5.91 -59.66
N GLU A 811 -28.97 6.76 -60.67
CA GLU A 811 -30.05 6.92 -61.65
C GLU A 811 -29.55 6.84 -63.13
N GLY A 812 -30.37 6.30 -63.98
CA GLY A 812 -30.08 6.27 -65.36
C GLY A 812 -31.39 6.26 -66.22
N PRO A 813 -31.41 6.95 -67.36
CA PRO A 813 -32.61 6.99 -68.23
C PRO A 813 -32.70 5.76 -69.12
N TYR A 814 -33.85 5.13 -69.13
CA TYR A 814 -34.27 4.20 -70.16
C TYR A 814 -35.10 4.95 -71.18
N THR A 815 -34.71 4.93 -72.48
CA THR A 815 -35.48 5.48 -73.56
C THR A 815 -36.21 4.36 -74.24
N VAL A 816 -37.55 4.44 -74.26
CA VAL A 816 -38.43 3.45 -74.90
C VAL A 816 -38.12 3.36 -76.38
N GLN A 817 -37.84 2.17 -76.93
CA GLN A 817 -37.46 1.93 -78.30
C GLN A 817 -38.59 1.26 -79.06
N SER A 818 -38.52 1.28 -80.42
CA SER A 818 -39.46 0.58 -81.27
C SER A 818 -39.41 -0.93 -81.05
N GLY A 819 -40.55 -1.54 -80.74
CA GLY A 819 -40.68 -2.97 -80.45
C GLY A 819 -40.65 -3.33 -78.93
N ASP A 820 -40.37 -2.38 -78.03
CA ASP A 820 -40.46 -2.56 -76.56
C ASP A 820 -41.96 -2.67 -76.19
N SER A 821 -42.24 -3.64 -75.30
CA SER A 821 -43.60 -3.88 -74.80
C SER A 821 -43.53 -4.55 -73.47
N SER A 822 -44.01 -3.86 -72.42
CA SER A 822 -44.16 -4.41 -71.06
C SER A 822 -45.47 -3.93 -70.47
N GLY A 823 -46.19 -4.83 -69.77
CA GLY A 823 -47.43 -4.47 -69.06
C GLY A 823 -47.16 -3.79 -67.74
N ASP A 824 -46.03 -4.11 -67.14
CA ASP A 824 -45.39 -3.45 -65.96
C ASP A 824 -43.92 -3.65 -66.14
N LEU A 825 -43.13 -2.57 -66.16
CA LEU A 825 -41.69 -2.64 -66.39
C LEU A 825 -40.95 -3.22 -65.20
N ASP A 826 -40.29 -4.36 -65.42
CA ASP A 826 -39.56 -5.05 -64.39
C ASP A 826 -38.05 -5.14 -64.68
N ILE A 827 -37.24 -5.44 -63.72
CA ILE A 827 -35.80 -5.71 -63.88
C ILE A 827 -35.56 -7.19 -64.14
N LYS A 828 -34.62 -7.50 -65.02
CA LYS A 828 -34.21 -8.86 -65.35
C LYS A 828 -32.87 -9.20 -64.59
N THR A 829 -31.92 -8.32 -64.67
CA THR A 829 -30.61 -8.48 -64.04
C THR A 829 -29.98 -7.13 -63.70
N ILE A 830 -29.08 -7.16 -62.73
CA ILE A 830 -28.18 -6.07 -62.44
C ILE A 830 -26.78 -6.64 -62.55
N ALA A 831 -25.90 -5.92 -63.22
CA ALA A 831 -24.53 -6.37 -63.46
C ALA A 831 -23.55 -5.19 -63.39
N LEU A 832 -22.34 -5.46 -62.94
CA LEU A 832 -21.22 -4.50 -62.90
C LEU A 832 -20.27 -4.80 -64.07
N SER A 833 -19.73 -3.78 -64.69
CA SER A 833 -18.75 -3.98 -65.80
C SER A 833 -17.50 -4.71 -65.25
N SER A 834 -16.88 -5.56 -66.05
CA SER A 834 -15.74 -6.40 -65.69
C SER A 834 -14.61 -5.58 -65.05
N GLY A 835 -14.20 -5.93 -63.84
CA GLY A 835 -13.15 -5.28 -63.10
C GLY A 835 -13.55 -3.98 -62.37
N ALA A 836 -14.85 -3.57 -62.47
CA ALA A 836 -15.37 -2.47 -61.68
C ALA A 836 -15.78 -2.98 -60.30
N THR A 837 -15.74 -2.10 -59.28
CA THR A 837 -16.18 -2.34 -57.89
C THR A 837 -17.15 -1.26 -57.45
N LEU A 838 -18.12 -1.64 -56.64
CA LEU A 838 -18.95 -0.72 -55.87
C LEU A 838 -18.55 -0.85 -54.41
N THR A 839 -18.10 0.25 -53.78
CA THR A 839 -17.64 0.24 -52.41
C THR A 839 -18.35 1.30 -51.58
N ASP A 840 -18.55 1.03 -50.27
CA ASP A 840 -18.98 2.04 -49.31
C ASP A 840 -17.85 3.00 -48.96
N GLY A 841 -18.07 3.88 -47.96
CA GLY A 841 -17.10 4.85 -47.48
C GLY A 841 -15.91 4.23 -46.76
N ALA A 842 -16.05 3.05 -46.19
CA ALA A 842 -14.97 2.29 -45.53
C ALA A 842 -14.15 1.48 -46.54
N GLY A 843 -14.69 1.24 -47.75
CA GLY A 843 -14.11 0.45 -48.81
C GLY A 843 -14.52 -1.03 -48.78
N ASN A 844 -15.62 -1.41 -48.10
CA ASN A 844 -16.22 -2.73 -48.23
C ASN A 844 -16.84 -2.85 -49.62
N GLU A 845 -16.59 -3.96 -50.28
CA GLU A 845 -17.03 -4.18 -51.66
C GLU A 845 -18.37 -4.93 -51.71
N MET A 846 -19.33 -4.38 -52.46
CA MET A 846 -20.60 -5.07 -52.74
C MET A 846 -20.33 -6.36 -53.47
N SER A 847 -20.77 -7.49 -52.93
CA SER A 847 -20.49 -8.84 -53.48
C SER A 847 -21.65 -9.49 -54.21
N VAL A 848 -22.86 -8.92 -54.11
CA VAL A 848 -24.08 -9.50 -54.71
C VAL A 848 -24.86 -8.43 -55.48
N PHE A 849 -25.22 -8.75 -56.73
CA PHE A 849 -26.01 -7.91 -57.63
C PHE A 849 -27.32 -8.59 -58.03
#